data_39bfc54d361f040619b2b6b05c1b577d
#
_entry.id   39bfc54d361f040619b2b6b05c1b577d
#
_cell.length_a   1.000
_cell.length_b   1.000
_cell.length_c   1.000
_cell.angle_alpha   90.00
_cell.angle_beta   90.00
_cell.angle_gamma   90.00
#
_symmetry.space_group_name_H-M   'P 1'
#
loop_
_entity.id
_entity.type
_entity.pdbx_description
1 polymer ?
#
loop_
_entity_poly.entity_id
_entity_poly.type
_entity_poly.pdbx_seq_one_letter_code
_entity_poly.pdbx_strand_id
1 'polypeptide(L)'
;MALCCALQLTAQGMSYYRKVEGLKGTALKNALHDLIQPNQVLNYGGKGEGYTWAGFYLSDQMEDGYVRDRYSNELRQFNNEMTAVNDMNIEHIWANSWWGHVVNNAYCDLFNLFPSDAEANRHKSNNPIGVVDGRVAWDNDVIKVGTCNSYLANRQVTVWEPSDEWKGDFARTYFYMATCYQHMHDLWCTTEGLLTVNPESDLLLQPEVSQMMLTWANEDPVDEIETERNRVIHEIQGNRNPFVDYPTLSTYIWGDSTTHVFYIDKESESVEMFVPEAEAELNFGLQPLSKGFETSLTIRGRNFTDGTVISVDNPEFEVGAKSATSEQVTNGFALPLRISPQNPGSYSTRLTISGSGYEQTNLLRLDFIDGIPAYEATDIVCSVYSRRFTANWMNYEPEAEYTLEVYTKDDNGTHKDFATYTTTDTTYQVKNVKANTTYYYTVSIFREGELIAGSNEVRVDMPETTPVFSVTPMVISFTTVPRKESEAKLVSVSALAVQEYVTHVSVEDPFQISTDGEEWTETLVLAGSSPTFFVRMAAQESEGEYEGEMVLTTAGMEEKIVTLTASVDAQKSFFEDFETSSKGAYAKASVECSASTWLMDNALLAADENRNGGKCVRMKGGGCLEMECDKAAGCDSLWFWTGLFNKDKGVRLHVSYSLDGGNSWTPVAQDIIVGTWKRYGFELKLQDDIRLKFENLATGNRRINIDDIQMSDFTRPNQIHNLLTEADGEKAVRVYTPGGVLVRKAPRSEALKGLRHGTYILK
;
A
#
# COMPACT_ATOMS: atom_id res chain seq x y z
N MET A 1 -4.54 1.81 -39.22
CA MET A 1 -5.07 1.83 -37.83
C MET A 1 -4.28 2.77 -36.93
N ALA A 2 -2.95 2.74 -36.89
CA ALA A 2 -2.14 3.60 -36.02
C ALA A 2 -2.38 5.13 -36.21
N LEU A 3 -2.57 5.59 -37.45
CA LEU A 3 -2.83 7.03 -37.71
C LEU A 3 -4.21 7.52 -37.23
N CYS A 4 -5.23 6.65 -37.21
CA CYS A 4 -6.56 6.97 -36.67
C CYS A 4 -6.56 6.99 -35.12
N CYS A 5 -5.79 6.11 -34.47
CA CYS A 5 -5.63 6.11 -33.01
C CYS A 5 -4.86 7.36 -32.52
N ALA A 6 -3.79 7.77 -33.23
CA ALA A 6 -3.04 8.98 -32.91
C ALA A 6 -3.88 10.25 -33.04
N LEU A 7 -4.75 10.35 -34.05
CA LEU A 7 -5.67 11.48 -34.21
C LEU A 7 -6.79 11.51 -33.16
N GLN A 8 -7.27 10.36 -32.68
CA GLN A 8 -8.24 10.30 -31.57
C GLN A 8 -7.61 10.64 -30.22
N LEU A 9 -6.37 10.19 -29.97
CA LEU A 9 -5.61 10.52 -28.75
C LEU A 9 -5.28 12.02 -28.65
N THR A 10 -4.93 12.68 -29.78
CA THR A 10 -4.69 14.12 -29.80
C THR A 10 -5.97 14.93 -29.59
N ALA A 11 -7.10 14.52 -30.16
CA ALA A 11 -8.39 15.20 -29.97
C ALA A 11 -8.90 15.11 -28.52
N GLN A 12 -8.73 13.95 -27.86
CA GLN A 12 -9.13 13.74 -26.47
C GLN A 12 -8.21 14.50 -25.50
N GLY A 13 -6.90 14.57 -25.78
CA GLY A 13 -5.96 15.39 -25.03
C GLY A 13 -6.22 16.88 -25.15
N MET A 14 -6.57 17.38 -26.35
CA MET A 14 -6.93 18.78 -26.56
C MET A 14 -8.17 19.21 -25.75
N SER A 15 -9.19 18.36 -25.63
CA SER A 15 -10.38 18.70 -24.85
C SER A 15 -10.09 18.72 -23.34
N TYR A 16 -9.21 17.84 -22.85
CA TYR A 16 -8.85 17.76 -21.44
C TYR A 16 -8.19 19.04 -20.93
N TYR A 17 -7.25 19.62 -21.70
CA TYR A 17 -6.50 20.82 -21.30
C TYR A 17 -7.10 22.16 -21.74
N ARG A 18 -8.29 22.18 -22.33
CA ARG A 18 -8.88 23.42 -22.88
C ARG A 18 -9.04 24.51 -21.82
N LYS A 19 -9.32 24.15 -20.58
CA LYS A 19 -9.53 25.12 -19.48
C LYS A 19 -8.27 25.87 -19.07
N VAL A 20 -7.07 25.37 -19.41
CA VAL A 20 -5.81 26.01 -19.04
C VAL A 20 -5.25 26.89 -20.16
N GLU A 21 -5.83 26.86 -21.39
CA GLU A 21 -5.44 27.70 -22.48
C GLU A 21 -5.71 29.18 -22.16
N GLY A 22 -4.83 30.05 -22.63
CA GLY A 22 -4.94 31.49 -22.37
C GLY A 22 -4.45 31.89 -20.97
N LEU A 23 -3.83 31.00 -20.19
CA LEU A 23 -3.27 31.28 -18.87
C LEU A 23 -1.73 31.30 -18.89
N LYS A 24 -1.12 31.88 -17.85
CA LYS A 24 0.34 31.99 -17.67
C LYS A 24 0.73 31.98 -16.22
N GLY A 25 1.98 31.63 -15.94
CA GLY A 25 2.58 31.68 -14.60
C GLY A 25 1.75 30.95 -13.52
N THR A 26 1.57 31.60 -12.37
CA THR A 26 0.82 31.03 -11.23
C THR A 26 -0.65 30.72 -11.57
N ALA A 27 -1.30 31.55 -12.41
CA ALA A 27 -2.67 31.29 -12.83
C ALA A 27 -2.78 29.99 -13.66
N LEU A 28 -1.79 29.72 -14.53
CA LEU A 28 -1.70 28.46 -15.27
C LEU A 28 -1.46 27.28 -14.32
N LYS A 29 -0.55 27.41 -13.37
CA LYS A 29 -0.26 26.36 -12.36
C LYS A 29 -1.50 26.02 -11.53
N ASN A 30 -2.25 27.03 -11.07
CA ASN A 30 -3.47 26.82 -10.29
C ASN A 30 -4.57 26.12 -11.10
N ALA A 31 -4.77 26.51 -12.35
CA ALA A 31 -5.75 25.87 -13.22
C ALA A 31 -5.36 24.41 -13.57
N LEU A 32 -4.07 24.12 -13.71
CA LEU A 32 -3.56 22.76 -13.84
C LEU A 32 -3.80 21.97 -12.54
N HIS A 33 -3.54 22.55 -11.37
CA HIS A 33 -3.82 21.94 -10.09
C HIS A 33 -5.28 21.43 -10.00
N ASP A 34 -6.24 22.31 -10.35
CA ASP A 34 -7.66 21.96 -10.30
C ASP A 34 -8.04 20.88 -11.33
N LEU A 35 -7.35 20.86 -12.48
CA LEU A 35 -7.62 19.93 -13.56
C LEU A 35 -7.10 18.52 -13.31
N ILE A 36 -5.89 18.41 -12.71
CA ILE A 36 -5.14 17.15 -12.64
C ILE A 36 -5.30 16.39 -11.32
N GLN A 37 -6.27 16.76 -10.49
CA GLN A 37 -6.59 15.98 -9.30
C GLN A 37 -7.03 14.58 -9.70
N PRO A 38 -6.51 13.52 -9.07
CA PRO A 38 -6.95 12.15 -9.38
C PRO A 38 -8.41 11.94 -8.93
N ASN A 39 -9.22 11.35 -9.80
CA ASN A 39 -10.60 10.97 -9.47
C ASN A 39 -10.63 9.83 -8.45
N GLN A 40 -9.62 8.96 -8.52
CA GLN A 40 -9.41 7.84 -7.62
C GLN A 40 -7.93 7.48 -7.58
N VAL A 41 -7.50 6.80 -6.54
CA VAL A 41 -6.17 6.20 -6.40
C VAL A 41 -6.31 4.75 -5.97
N LEU A 42 -5.31 3.93 -6.30
CA LEU A 42 -5.27 2.53 -5.87
C LEU A 42 -4.87 2.42 -4.40
N ASN A 43 -5.26 1.33 -3.74
CA ASN A 43 -4.78 1.02 -2.40
C ASN A 43 -3.26 0.73 -2.43
N TYR A 44 -2.54 1.26 -1.46
CA TYR A 44 -1.09 1.07 -1.39
C TYR A 44 -0.69 -0.38 -1.10
N GLY A 45 0.27 -0.91 -1.84
CA GLY A 45 0.75 -2.28 -1.69
C GLY A 45 -0.23 -3.31 -2.25
N GLY A 46 -0.46 -4.37 -1.48
CA GLY A 46 -1.51 -5.35 -1.70
C GLY A 46 -1.31 -6.31 -2.89
N LYS A 47 -2.36 -7.08 -3.19
CA LYS A 47 -2.40 -8.12 -4.21
C LYS A 47 -3.65 -7.99 -5.08
N GLY A 48 -3.49 -8.13 -6.40
CA GLY A 48 -4.59 -8.14 -7.37
C GLY A 48 -5.14 -6.75 -7.71
N GLU A 49 -6.25 -6.74 -8.42
CA GLU A 49 -6.91 -5.50 -8.87
C GLU A 49 -7.23 -4.55 -7.70
N GLY A 50 -7.13 -3.24 -7.94
CA GLY A 50 -7.37 -2.21 -6.94
C GLY A 50 -6.19 -1.88 -6.02
N TYR A 51 -5.01 -2.52 -6.23
CA TYR A 51 -3.79 -2.27 -5.48
C TYR A 51 -2.65 -1.77 -6.38
N THR A 52 -1.67 -1.08 -5.78
CA THR A 52 -0.57 -0.42 -6.49
C THR A 52 0.22 -1.36 -7.40
N TRP A 53 0.48 -2.61 -6.98
CA TRP A 53 1.21 -3.58 -7.81
C TRP A 53 0.46 -3.96 -9.08
N ALA A 54 -0.88 -4.01 -9.05
CA ALA A 54 -1.68 -4.19 -10.26
C ALA A 54 -1.59 -2.96 -11.18
N GLY A 55 -1.53 -1.76 -10.60
CA GLY A 55 -1.26 -0.54 -11.36
C GLY A 55 0.07 -0.62 -12.11
N PHE A 56 1.16 -1.01 -11.44
CA PHE A 56 2.48 -1.19 -12.06
C PHE A 56 2.51 -2.29 -13.11
N TYR A 57 1.79 -3.39 -12.88
CA TYR A 57 1.64 -4.46 -13.88
C TYR A 57 1.08 -3.92 -15.21
N LEU A 58 0.21 -2.92 -15.14
CA LEU A 58 -0.37 -2.28 -16.33
C LEU A 58 0.51 -1.17 -16.89
N SER A 59 1.15 -0.35 -16.04
CA SER A 59 1.83 0.90 -16.44
C SER A 59 3.35 0.77 -16.57
N ASP A 60 3.97 -0.21 -15.93
CA ASP A 60 5.42 -0.35 -15.84
C ASP A 60 5.92 -1.74 -16.24
N GLN A 61 5.11 -2.51 -17.01
CA GLN A 61 5.54 -3.78 -17.59
C GLN A 61 6.20 -3.57 -18.95
N MET A 62 7.33 -4.23 -19.17
CA MET A 62 8.01 -4.33 -20.46
C MET A 62 7.37 -5.45 -21.34
N GLU A 63 7.62 -5.43 -22.66
CA GLU A 63 7.00 -6.36 -23.61
C GLU A 63 7.20 -7.86 -23.28
N ASP A 64 8.30 -8.19 -22.61
CA ASP A 64 8.66 -9.56 -22.21
C ASP A 64 8.24 -9.92 -20.77
N GLY A 65 7.43 -9.07 -20.13
CA GLY A 65 6.87 -9.29 -18.80
C GLY A 65 7.78 -8.87 -17.64
N TYR A 66 8.91 -8.24 -17.94
CA TYR A 66 9.79 -7.68 -16.91
C TYR A 66 9.23 -6.36 -16.35
N VAL A 67 9.58 -6.07 -15.11
CA VAL A 67 9.30 -4.79 -14.45
C VAL A 67 10.21 -3.72 -15.01
N ARG A 68 9.66 -2.57 -15.36
CA ARG A 68 10.45 -1.39 -15.70
C ARG A 68 10.94 -0.71 -14.42
N ASP A 69 12.15 -1.04 -14.03
CA ASP A 69 12.83 -0.48 -12.86
C ASP A 69 13.72 0.70 -13.28
N ARG A 70 13.40 1.91 -12.79
CA ARG A 70 14.19 3.13 -13.05
C ARG A 70 15.31 3.36 -12.03
N TYR A 71 15.57 2.36 -11.17
CA TYR A 71 16.52 2.46 -10.06
C TYR A 71 17.66 1.46 -10.15
N SER A 72 17.52 0.43 -10.99
CA SER A 72 18.57 -0.56 -11.21
C SER A 72 18.45 -1.19 -12.60
N ASN A 73 19.53 -1.84 -13.06
CA ASN A 73 19.55 -2.64 -14.29
C ASN A 73 19.16 -4.11 -14.05
N GLU A 74 18.67 -4.43 -12.85
CA GLU A 74 18.28 -5.80 -12.49
C GLU A 74 16.94 -6.17 -13.11
N LEU A 75 16.93 -7.25 -13.89
CA LEU A 75 15.72 -7.73 -14.54
C LEU A 75 14.88 -8.61 -13.59
N ARG A 76 13.67 -8.18 -13.29
CA ARG A 76 12.69 -8.90 -12.46
C ARG A 76 11.36 -9.00 -13.18
N GLN A 77 10.76 -10.17 -13.18
CA GLN A 77 9.47 -10.39 -13.84
C GLN A 77 8.30 -10.15 -12.91
N PHE A 78 7.24 -9.54 -13.44
CA PHE A 78 5.95 -9.53 -12.76
C PHE A 78 5.41 -10.96 -12.64
N ASN A 79 4.75 -11.25 -11.54
CA ASN A 79 4.00 -12.49 -11.39
C ASN A 79 2.55 -12.31 -11.87
N ASN A 80 1.89 -13.43 -12.23
CA ASN A 80 0.51 -13.40 -12.72
C ASN A 80 -0.52 -13.03 -11.65
N GLU A 81 -0.10 -12.87 -10.40
CA GLU A 81 -0.97 -12.55 -9.26
C GLU A 81 -1.01 -11.06 -8.96
N MET A 82 -0.27 -10.24 -9.72
CA MET A 82 -0.17 -8.78 -9.52
C MET A 82 0.18 -8.41 -8.07
N THR A 83 1.17 -9.11 -7.51
CA THR A 83 1.67 -8.87 -6.16
C THR A 83 3.05 -8.22 -6.19
N ALA A 84 3.58 -7.90 -5.02
CA ALA A 84 4.95 -7.44 -4.86
C ALA A 84 5.94 -8.39 -5.55
N VAL A 85 6.87 -7.82 -6.29
CA VAL A 85 7.98 -8.55 -6.91
C VAL A 85 9.11 -8.68 -5.90
N ASN A 86 9.74 -9.86 -5.83
CA ASN A 86 10.84 -10.11 -4.89
C ASN A 86 11.98 -9.10 -5.09
N ASP A 87 12.56 -8.66 -3.99
CA ASP A 87 13.64 -7.66 -3.94
C ASP A 87 13.29 -6.30 -4.56
N MET A 88 11.99 -6.01 -4.67
CA MET A 88 11.48 -4.71 -5.12
C MET A 88 10.58 -4.06 -4.06
N ASN A 89 10.55 -2.75 -4.07
CA ASN A 89 9.70 -1.91 -3.25
C ASN A 89 8.82 -1.01 -4.12
N ILE A 90 7.78 -0.46 -3.50
CA ILE A 90 7.05 0.70 -4.03
C ILE A 90 7.78 1.94 -3.54
N GLU A 91 8.36 2.69 -4.46
CA GLU A 91 9.11 3.89 -4.14
C GLU A 91 8.28 5.16 -4.35
N HIS A 92 8.31 6.05 -3.36
CA HIS A 92 7.77 7.39 -3.46
C HIS A 92 8.86 8.34 -3.98
N ILE A 93 8.70 8.84 -5.19
CA ILE A 93 9.64 9.80 -5.80
C ILE A 93 9.73 11.05 -4.94
N TRP A 94 8.61 11.64 -4.62
CA TRP A 94 8.46 12.66 -3.60
C TRP A 94 8.26 11.94 -2.26
N ALA A 95 9.33 11.90 -1.45
CA ALA A 95 9.43 11.01 -0.30
C ALA A 95 8.28 11.22 0.70
N ASN A 96 7.56 10.15 1.05
CA ASN A 96 6.41 10.21 1.94
C ASN A 96 6.74 10.64 3.38
N SER A 97 8.00 10.49 3.79
CA SER A 97 8.50 11.00 5.07
C SER A 97 8.44 12.53 5.17
N TRP A 98 8.46 13.26 4.02
CA TRP A 98 8.40 14.71 4.01
C TRP A 98 7.07 15.27 4.52
N TRP A 99 6.00 14.46 4.54
CA TRP A 99 4.70 14.80 5.14
C TRP A 99 4.25 13.81 6.25
N GLY A 100 5.20 13.16 6.93
CA GLY A 100 4.95 12.34 8.10
C GLY A 100 4.27 10.99 7.81
N HIS A 101 4.42 10.43 6.61
CA HIS A 101 3.86 9.13 6.19
C HIS A 101 2.32 9.04 6.24
N VAL A 102 1.63 10.17 6.24
CA VAL A 102 0.16 10.17 6.22
C VAL A 102 -0.34 9.62 4.89
N VAL A 103 -1.19 8.59 4.96
CA VAL A 103 -1.82 8.00 3.78
C VAL A 103 -2.91 8.95 3.26
N ASN A 104 -2.70 9.46 2.06
CA ASN A 104 -3.59 10.35 1.32
C ASN A 104 -3.45 10.07 -0.18
N ASN A 105 -4.08 10.87 -1.06
CA ASN A 105 -3.97 10.66 -2.49
C ASN A 105 -2.52 10.73 -2.98
N ALA A 106 -1.69 11.66 -2.48
CA ALA A 106 -0.28 11.77 -2.86
C ALA A 106 0.54 10.52 -2.50
N TYR A 107 0.15 9.83 -1.41
CA TYR A 107 0.77 8.57 -0.98
C TYR A 107 0.47 7.40 -1.92
N CYS A 108 -0.68 7.43 -2.60
CA CYS A 108 -1.17 6.33 -3.43
C CYS A 108 -1.15 6.65 -4.93
N ASP A 109 -0.77 7.86 -5.32
CA ASP A 109 -0.77 8.31 -6.71
C ASP A 109 0.32 7.62 -7.53
N LEU A 110 -0.07 6.93 -8.59
CA LEU A 110 0.85 6.22 -9.48
C LEU A 110 1.86 7.14 -10.17
N PHE A 111 1.57 8.45 -10.33
CA PHE A 111 2.57 9.39 -10.82
C PHE A 111 3.66 9.69 -9.80
N ASN A 112 3.41 9.51 -8.50
CA ASN A 112 4.40 9.62 -7.44
C ASN A 112 5.09 8.28 -7.12
N LEU A 113 4.54 7.15 -7.60
CA LEU A 113 4.98 5.81 -7.25
C LEU A 113 5.66 5.12 -8.43
N PHE A 114 6.80 4.48 -8.16
CA PHE A 114 7.45 3.59 -9.11
C PHE A 114 7.82 2.25 -8.46
N PRO A 115 7.80 1.14 -9.21
CA PRO A 115 8.45 -0.07 -8.77
C PRO A 115 9.96 0.16 -8.79
N SER A 116 10.65 -0.18 -7.71
CA SER A 116 12.09 0.09 -7.58
C SER A 116 12.83 -1.06 -6.91
N ASP A 117 14.07 -1.27 -7.30
CA ASP A 117 15.00 -2.12 -6.59
C ASP A 117 15.07 -1.75 -5.10
N ALA A 118 14.98 -2.76 -4.22
CA ALA A 118 14.92 -2.54 -2.77
C ALA A 118 16.23 -1.99 -2.20
N GLU A 119 17.39 -2.35 -2.78
CA GLU A 119 18.69 -1.85 -2.36
C GLU A 119 18.90 -0.40 -2.81
N ALA A 120 18.57 -0.09 -4.04
CA ALA A 120 18.61 1.26 -4.58
C ALA A 120 17.71 2.21 -3.80
N ASN A 121 16.45 1.79 -3.55
CA ASN A 121 15.50 2.54 -2.72
C ASN A 121 16.06 2.79 -1.31
N ARG A 122 16.64 1.78 -0.66
CA ARG A 122 17.26 1.93 0.66
C ARG A 122 18.39 2.95 0.67
N HIS A 123 19.21 3.00 -0.39
CA HIS A 123 20.31 3.99 -0.52
C HIS A 123 19.81 5.39 -0.87
N LYS A 124 18.80 5.50 -1.75
CA LYS A 124 18.11 6.76 -2.03
C LYS A 124 17.50 7.34 -0.76
N SER A 125 16.82 6.52 0.05
CA SER A 125 16.16 6.95 1.28
C SER A 125 15.26 8.19 1.03
N ASN A 126 15.18 9.13 1.97
CA ASN A 126 14.47 10.41 1.84
C ASN A 126 15.39 11.56 1.39
N ASN A 127 16.57 11.26 0.82
CA ASN A 127 17.45 12.29 0.33
C ASN A 127 16.79 13.11 -0.79
N PRO A 128 17.03 14.43 -0.85
CA PRO A 128 16.58 15.25 -1.95
C PRO A 128 17.24 14.83 -3.28
N ILE A 129 16.54 15.06 -4.38
CA ILE A 129 17.10 14.82 -5.71
C ILE A 129 18.10 15.94 -6.07
N GLY A 130 19.20 15.61 -6.69
CA GLY A 130 20.22 16.62 -7.04
C GLY A 130 21.40 16.03 -7.79
N VAL A 131 22.32 16.87 -8.20
CA VAL A 131 23.58 16.46 -8.88
C VAL A 131 24.64 16.06 -7.84
N VAL A 132 25.21 14.87 -7.98
CA VAL A 132 26.32 14.39 -7.14
C VAL A 132 27.63 14.91 -7.72
N ASP A 133 28.08 16.07 -7.24
CA ASP A 133 29.31 16.73 -7.67
C ASP A 133 30.46 16.62 -6.66
N GLY A 134 30.25 15.87 -5.57
CA GLY A 134 31.21 15.61 -4.52
C GLY A 134 31.52 14.13 -4.33
N ARG A 135 31.62 13.68 -3.06
CA ARG A 135 31.90 12.28 -2.76
C ARG A 135 30.70 11.39 -3.09
N VAL A 136 30.89 10.38 -3.93
CA VAL A 136 29.93 9.31 -4.16
C VAL A 136 29.94 8.37 -2.94
N ALA A 137 28.77 8.15 -2.34
CA ALA A 137 28.58 7.23 -1.23
C ALA A 137 28.09 5.85 -1.72
N TRP A 138 27.28 5.83 -2.78
CA TRP A 138 26.78 4.62 -3.41
C TRP A 138 26.44 4.89 -4.88
N ASP A 139 26.61 3.89 -5.75
CA ASP A 139 26.39 3.99 -7.19
C ASP A 139 26.13 2.57 -7.75
N ASN A 140 25.10 2.41 -8.56
CA ASN A 140 24.80 1.16 -9.28
C ASN A 140 24.68 1.39 -10.81
N ASP A 141 25.30 2.45 -11.32
CA ASP A 141 25.26 2.90 -12.72
C ASP A 141 23.88 3.43 -13.19
N VAL A 142 22.80 3.31 -12.38
CA VAL A 142 21.46 3.84 -12.67
C VAL A 142 21.09 4.98 -11.74
N ILE A 143 21.36 4.84 -10.44
CA ILE A 143 21.28 5.96 -9.51
C ILE A 143 22.57 6.09 -8.69
N LYS A 144 22.91 7.32 -8.35
CA LYS A 144 24.01 7.67 -7.45
C LYS A 144 23.45 8.32 -6.19
N VAL A 145 24.08 8.01 -5.06
CA VAL A 145 23.86 8.72 -3.81
C VAL A 145 25.18 9.31 -3.35
N GLY A 146 25.22 10.58 -3.09
CA GLY A 146 26.47 11.23 -2.73
C GLY A 146 26.28 12.67 -2.31
N THR A 147 27.37 13.40 -2.22
CA THR A 147 27.38 14.80 -1.80
C THR A 147 27.16 15.73 -2.99
N CYS A 148 26.24 16.68 -2.84
CA CYS A 148 26.16 17.87 -3.66
C CYS A 148 26.79 19.04 -2.88
N ASN A 149 27.75 19.74 -3.49
CA ASN A 149 28.45 20.88 -2.87
C ASN A 149 27.79 22.22 -3.21
N SER A 150 26.98 22.26 -4.28
CA SER A 150 26.35 23.47 -4.83
C SER A 150 24.87 23.61 -4.51
N TYR A 151 24.30 22.67 -3.76
CA TYR A 151 22.88 22.65 -3.46
C TYR A 151 22.49 23.75 -2.45
N LEU A 152 21.42 24.51 -2.72
CA LEU A 152 20.87 25.53 -1.84
C LEU A 152 21.91 26.44 -1.17
N ALA A 153 22.44 27.39 -1.92
CA ALA A 153 23.33 28.45 -1.42
C ALA A 153 24.59 27.91 -0.71
N ASN A 154 25.30 26.97 -1.33
CA ASN A 154 26.58 26.41 -0.90
C ASN A 154 26.53 25.55 0.39
N ARG A 155 25.45 24.88 0.64
CA ARG A 155 25.40 23.81 1.65
C ARG A 155 25.83 22.49 1.04
N GLN A 156 26.69 21.77 1.75
CA GLN A 156 26.98 20.39 1.42
C GLN A 156 25.82 19.50 1.89
N VAL A 157 25.14 18.84 0.94
CA VAL A 157 23.96 18.01 1.20
C VAL A 157 24.13 16.64 0.57
N THR A 158 23.67 15.59 1.21
CA THR A 158 23.52 14.29 0.56
C THR A 158 22.31 14.31 -0.35
N VAL A 159 22.52 13.97 -1.62
CA VAL A 159 21.47 13.91 -2.65
C VAL A 159 21.51 12.56 -3.35
N TRP A 160 20.47 12.27 -4.11
CA TRP A 160 20.48 11.18 -5.07
C TRP A 160 20.31 11.74 -6.49
N GLU A 161 21.00 11.14 -7.44
CA GLU A 161 21.00 11.53 -8.86
C GLU A 161 20.66 10.31 -9.71
N PRO A 162 19.63 10.37 -10.58
CA PRO A 162 19.35 9.33 -11.56
C PRO A 162 20.34 9.39 -12.73
N SER A 163 20.46 8.28 -13.49
CA SER A 163 21.14 8.26 -14.78
C SER A 163 20.50 9.20 -15.77
N ASP A 164 21.26 9.59 -16.79
CA ASP A 164 20.82 10.61 -17.75
C ASP A 164 19.53 10.22 -18.49
N GLU A 165 19.29 8.92 -18.67
CA GLU A 165 18.10 8.39 -19.34
C GLU A 165 16.78 8.52 -18.54
N TRP A 166 16.85 8.83 -17.25
CA TRP A 166 15.69 8.96 -16.36
C TRP A 166 15.54 10.34 -15.73
N LYS A 167 16.45 11.27 -16.03
CA LYS A 167 16.45 12.60 -15.45
C LYS A 167 15.18 13.37 -15.78
N GLY A 168 14.73 13.29 -17.03
CA GLY A 168 13.50 13.92 -17.49
C GLY A 168 12.25 13.34 -16.86
N ASP A 169 12.16 12.01 -16.77
CA ASP A 169 11.05 11.29 -16.13
C ASP A 169 10.82 11.77 -14.69
N PHE A 170 11.92 11.83 -13.93
CA PHE A 170 11.86 12.30 -12.55
C PHE A 170 11.55 13.80 -12.48
N ALA A 171 12.14 14.63 -13.33
CA ALA A 171 11.85 16.07 -13.37
C ALA A 171 10.36 16.33 -13.63
N ARG A 172 9.75 15.65 -14.61
CA ARG A 172 8.32 15.74 -14.93
C ARG A 172 7.42 15.22 -13.82
N THR A 173 7.88 14.22 -13.07
CA THR A 173 7.21 13.76 -11.85
C THR A 173 7.23 14.83 -10.76
N TYR A 174 8.36 15.50 -10.54
CA TYR A 174 8.46 16.58 -9.55
C TYR A 174 7.59 17.78 -9.93
N PHE A 175 7.54 18.17 -11.20
CA PHE A 175 6.64 19.22 -11.68
C PHE A 175 5.16 18.85 -11.46
N TYR A 176 4.80 17.59 -11.72
CA TYR A 176 3.47 17.06 -11.43
C TYR A 176 3.13 17.17 -9.95
N MET A 177 3.99 16.66 -9.06
CA MET A 177 3.75 16.67 -7.63
C MET A 177 3.63 18.10 -7.08
N ALA A 178 4.51 19.01 -7.51
CA ALA A 178 4.50 20.40 -7.12
C ALA A 178 3.26 21.16 -7.64
N THR A 179 2.57 20.63 -8.66
CA THR A 179 1.34 21.20 -9.19
C THR A 179 0.11 20.53 -8.61
N CYS A 180 -0.02 19.21 -8.73
CA CYS A 180 -1.17 18.45 -8.31
C CYS A 180 -1.42 18.56 -6.79
N TYR A 181 -0.37 18.57 -5.99
CA TYR A 181 -0.45 18.57 -4.52
C TYR A 181 0.00 19.89 -3.87
N GLN A 182 -0.04 21.01 -4.60
CA GLN A 182 0.36 22.32 -4.06
C GLN A 182 -0.41 22.74 -2.80
N HIS A 183 -1.64 22.27 -2.62
CA HIS A 183 -2.47 22.51 -1.44
C HIS A 183 -1.94 21.84 -0.16
N MET A 184 -0.97 20.91 -0.29
CA MET A 184 -0.32 20.23 0.83
C MET A 184 0.98 20.91 1.28
N HIS A 185 1.29 22.11 0.80
CA HIS A 185 2.56 22.81 1.04
C HIS A 185 2.94 22.92 2.53
N ASP A 186 1.98 23.12 3.41
CA ASP A 186 2.19 23.22 4.86
C ASP A 186 2.63 21.89 5.51
N LEU A 187 2.45 20.76 4.82
CA LEU A 187 2.82 19.45 5.34
C LEU A 187 4.28 19.09 5.01
N TRP A 188 4.88 19.70 4.00
CA TRP A 188 6.23 19.34 3.51
C TRP A 188 7.34 20.13 4.21
N CYS A 189 7.31 20.13 5.54
CA CYS A 189 8.16 20.97 6.38
C CYS A 189 9.31 20.21 7.06
N THR A 190 9.64 18.98 6.66
CA THR A 190 10.83 18.29 7.18
C THR A 190 12.11 18.93 6.65
N THR A 191 13.22 18.73 7.36
CA THR A 191 14.52 19.28 6.98
C THR A 191 14.90 18.90 5.55
N GLU A 192 14.70 17.64 5.18
CA GLU A 192 14.99 17.09 3.85
C GLU A 192 14.00 17.62 2.80
N GLY A 193 12.72 17.71 3.14
CA GLY A 193 11.67 18.25 2.26
C GLY A 193 11.94 19.70 1.89
N LEU A 194 12.30 20.56 2.85
CA LEU A 194 12.61 21.97 2.64
C LEU A 194 13.84 22.23 1.75
N LEU A 195 14.66 21.21 1.50
CA LEU A 195 15.74 21.31 0.51
C LEU A 195 15.21 21.32 -0.94
N THR A 196 14.07 20.72 -1.17
CA THR A 196 13.42 20.65 -2.50
C THR A 196 12.26 21.62 -2.61
N VAL A 197 11.52 21.81 -1.53
CA VAL A 197 10.25 22.56 -1.46
C VAL A 197 10.45 23.90 -0.79
N ASN A 198 9.82 24.92 -1.33
CA ASN A 198 9.65 26.24 -0.71
C ASN A 198 8.17 26.48 -0.40
N PRO A 199 7.69 26.15 0.80
CA PRO A 199 6.26 26.29 1.15
C PRO A 199 5.74 27.73 1.10
N GLU A 200 6.62 28.73 1.17
CA GLU A 200 6.26 30.15 1.12
C GLU A 200 6.08 30.66 -0.32
N SER A 201 6.36 29.81 -1.33
CA SER A 201 6.27 30.19 -2.75
C SER A 201 5.08 29.50 -3.42
N ASP A 202 4.28 30.26 -4.17
CA ASP A 202 3.23 29.72 -5.04
C ASP A 202 3.77 28.71 -6.08
N LEU A 203 5.05 28.79 -6.41
CA LEU A 203 5.71 27.85 -7.33
C LEU A 203 6.13 26.56 -6.65
N LEU A 204 6.21 26.53 -5.34
CA LEU A 204 6.50 25.41 -4.44
C LEU A 204 7.91 24.82 -4.55
N LEU A 205 8.50 24.65 -5.72
CA LEU A 205 9.88 24.18 -5.85
C LEU A 205 10.89 25.27 -5.51
N GLN A 206 12.00 24.89 -4.87
CA GLN A 206 13.15 25.79 -4.70
C GLN A 206 13.67 26.22 -6.09
N PRO A 207 14.09 27.48 -6.26
CA PRO A 207 14.52 27.99 -7.57
C PRO A 207 15.64 27.16 -8.22
N GLU A 208 16.63 26.74 -7.44
CA GLU A 208 17.76 25.94 -7.93
C GLU A 208 17.31 24.56 -8.38
N VAL A 209 16.36 23.97 -7.64
CA VAL A 209 15.78 22.64 -7.96
C VAL A 209 14.96 22.73 -9.25
N SER A 210 14.10 23.74 -9.38
CA SER A 210 13.29 23.91 -10.58
C SER A 210 14.15 24.17 -11.82
N GLN A 211 15.25 24.95 -11.72
CA GLN A 211 16.18 25.16 -12.81
C GLN A 211 16.93 23.89 -13.22
N MET A 212 17.40 23.11 -12.25
CA MET A 212 18.00 21.80 -12.51
C MET A 212 17.03 20.87 -13.25
N MET A 213 15.77 20.81 -12.79
CA MET A 213 14.75 19.95 -13.39
C MET A 213 14.34 20.42 -14.80
N LEU A 214 14.31 21.72 -15.07
CA LEU A 214 14.11 22.25 -16.42
C LEU A 214 15.23 21.82 -17.36
N THR A 215 16.46 21.83 -16.87
CA THR A 215 17.63 21.35 -17.64
C THR A 215 17.49 19.87 -17.94
N TRP A 216 17.20 19.05 -16.93
CA TRP A 216 17.02 17.60 -17.07
C TRP A 216 15.85 17.23 -17.99
N ALA A 217 14.70 17.91 -17.87
CA ALA A 217 13.56 17.67 -18.74
C ALA A 217 13.83 18.03 -20.21
N ASN A 218 14.79 18.93 -20.47
CA ASN A 218 15.22 19.27 -21.83
C ASN A 218 16.29 18.33 -22.38
N GLU A 219 17.20 17.81 -21.52
CA GLU A 219 18.24 16.86 -21.88
C GLU A 219 17.71 15.46 -22.09
N ASP A 220 16.65 15.07 -21.36
CA ASP A 220 15.92 13.83 -21.45
C ASP A 220 14.45 14.12 -21.78
N PRO A 221 14.13 14.27 -23.08
CA PRO A 221 12.78 14.58 -23.52
C PRO A 221 11.84 13.39 -23.39
N VAL A 222 10.52 13.66 -23.33
CA VAL A 222 9.46 12.64 -23.23
C VAL A 222 9.61 11.62 -24.35
N ASP A 223 9.58 10.37 -23.96
CA ASP A 223 9.63 9.21 -24.84
C ASP A 223 8.26 8.47 -24.94
N GLU A 224 8.23 7.38 -25.71
CA GLU A 224 7.03 6.54 -25.86
C GLU A 224 6.64 5.84 -24.54
N ILE A 225 7.62 5.56 -23.67
CA ILE A 225 7.42 4.87 -22.39
C ILE A 225 6.64 5.76 -21.42
N GLU A 226 7.07 7.02 -21.28
CA GLU A 226 6.35 7.98 -20.44
C GLU A 226 4.97 8.30 -21.00
N THR A 227 4.85 8.45 -22.32
CA THR A 227 3.56 8.71 -22.99
C THR A 227 2.57 7.58 -22.74
N GLU A 228 3.00 6.33 -22.88
CA GLU A 228 2.15 5.16 -22.62
C GLU A 228 1.81 5.02 -21.13
N ARG A 229 2.78 5.24 -20.25
CA ARG A 229 2.54 5.24 -18.81
C ARG A 229 1.50 6.28 -18.41
N ASN A 230 1.61 7.51 -18.93
CA ASN A 230 0.65 8.59 -18.71
C ASN A 230 -0.77 8.22 -19.17
N ARG A 231 -0.87 7.53 -20.33
CA ARG A 231 -2.14 7.04 -20.87
C ARG A 231 -2.77 5.98 -19.95
N VAL A 232 -1.99 4.99 -19.54
CA VAL A 232 -2.46 3.89 -18.68
C VAL A 232 -2.87 4.41 -17.29
N ILE A 233 -2.09 5.30 -16.70
CA ILE A 233 -2.44 5.90 -15.40
C ILE A 233 -3.73 6.72 -15.52
N HIS A 234 -3.94 7.43 -16.63
CA HIS A 234 -5.21 8.12 -16.89
C HIS A 234 -6.41 7.16 -16.88
N GLU A 235 -6.30 5.98 -17.47
CA GLU A 235 -7.36 4.97 -17.45
C GLU A 235 -7.64 4.45 -16.04
N ILE A 236 -6.60 4.40 -15.17
CA ILE A 236 -6.72 3.94 -13.79
C ILE A 236 -7.24 5.05 -12.85
N GLN A 237 -6.65 6.25 -12.91
CA GLN A 237 -6.85 7.33 -11.93
C GLN A 237 -7.76 8.46 -12.43
N GLY A 238 -7.97 8.57 -13.74
CA GLY A 238 -8.78 9.60 -14.37
C GLY A 238 -8.07 10.93 -14.60
N ASN A 239 -6.82 11.08 -14.15
CA ASN A 239 -6.00 12.26 -14.33
C ASN A 239 -4.78 11.97 -15.22
N ARG A 240 -4.06 13.04 -15.63
CA ARG A 240 -2.87 12.96 -16.50
C ARG A 240 -1.74 13.80 -15.92
N ASN A 241 -0.49 13.42 -16.26
CA ASN A 241 0.66 14.30 -16.03
C ASN A 241 0.79 15.28 -17.19
N PRO A 242 0.48 16.59 -16.99
CA PRO A 242 0.51 17.58 -18.06
C PRO A 242 1.92 17.84 -18.60
N PHE A 243 2.95 17.57 -17.82
CA PHE A 243 4.34 17.80 -18.21
C PHE A 243 4.89 16.67 -19.09
N VAL A 244 4.16 15.55 -19.21
CA VAL A 244 4.38 14.52 -20.23
C VAL A 244 3.63 14.89 -21.52
N ASP A 245 2.34 15.30 -21.41
CA ASP A 245 1.54 15.66 -22.60
C ASP A 245 2.03 16.94 -23.28
N TYR A 246 2.45 17.93 -22.50
CA TYR A 246 2.96 19.22 -22.95
C TYR A 246 4.23 19.59 -22.18
N PRO A 247 5.40 19.04 -22.51
CA PRO A 247 6.64 19.22 -21.75
C PRO A 247 7.04 20.69 -21.55
N THR A 248 6.70 21.54 -22.52
CA THR A 248 6.96 22.98 -22.43
C THR A 248 6.19 23.70 -21.34
N LEU A 249 5.12 23.11 -20.76
CA LEU A 249 4.37 23.72 -19.66
C LEU A 249 5.26 24.09 -18.48
N SER A 250 6.30 23.29 -18.20
CA SER A 250 7.26 23.58 -17.14
C SER A 250 7.95 24.93 -17.31
N THR A 251 8.26 25.35 -18.56
CA THR A 251 8.88 26.65 -18.84
C THR A 251 7.91 27.82 -18.63
N TYR A 252 6.59 27.62 -18.81
CA TYR A 252 5.57 28.63 -18.53
C TYR A 252 5.29 28.81 -17.03
N ILE A 253 5.74 27.91 -16.19
CA ILE A 253 5.53 27.97 -14.74
C ILE A 253 6.84 28.31 -14.00
N TRP A 254 7.94 27.62 -14.31
CA TRP A 254 9.23 27.78 -13.61
C TRP A 254 10.37 28.31 -14.49
N GLY A 255 10.16 28.44 -15.82
CA GLY A 255 11.21 28.81 -16.77
C GLY A 255 11.11 30.26 -17.25
N ASP A 256 11.57 30.48 -18.46
CA ASP A 256 11.67 31.82 -19.11
C ASP A 256 10.37 32.28 -19.74
N SER A 257 9.37 31.41 -19.87
CA SER A 257 8.10 31.67 -20.52
C SER A 257 6.97 32.06 -19.56
N THR A 258 7.26 32.34 -18.30
CA THR A 258 6.26 32.63 -17.24
C THR A 258 5.38 33.85 -17.53
N THR A 259 5.85 34.80 -18.35
CA THR A 259 5.10 35.99 -18.79
C THR A 259 4.29 35.75 -20.04
N HIS A 260 4.52 34.64 -20.75
CA HIS A 260 3.82 34.28 -21.97
C HIS A 260 2.59 33.45 -21.68
N VAL A 261 1.58 33.62 -22.51
CA VAL A 261 0.33 32.85 -22.43
C VAL A 261 0.52 31.48 -23.06
N PHE A 262 0.04 30.44 -22.39
CA PHE A 262 0.10 29.08 -22.89
C PHE A 262 -1.09 28.79 -23.82
N TYR A 263 -0.79 28.23 -24.99
CA TYR A 263 -1.77 27.67 -25.94
C TYR A 263 -1.28 26.29 -26.39
N ILE A 264 -2.22 25.34 -26.53
CA ILE A 264 -1.94 24.00 -27.07
C ILE A 264 -1.46 24.12 -28.53
N ASP A 265 -2.20 24.85 -29.34
CA ASP A 265 -1.83 25.19 -30.70
C ASP A 265 -1.52 26.71 -30.80
N LYS A 266 -0.23 27.06 -30.75
CA LYS A 266 0.24 28.44 -30.78
C LYS A 266 0.00 29.12 -32.10
N GLU A 267 -0.01 28.36 -33.20
CA GLU A 267 -0.09 28.86 -34.56
C GLU A 267 -1.54 29.03 -35.05
N SER A 268 -2.54 28.62 -34.25
CA SER A 268 -3.93 28.71 -34.64
C SER A 268 -4.39 30.17 -34.72
N GLU A 269 -4.88 30.57 -35.87
CA GLU A 269 -5.53 31.86 -36.15
C GLU A 269 -7.05 31.84 -35.88
N SER A 270 -7.59 30.69 -35.51
CA SER A 270 -9.03 30.51 -35.22
C SER A 270 -9.47 31.38 -34.05
N VAL A 271 -10.66 31.98 -34.17
CA VAL A 271 -11.33 32.61 -33.02
C VAL A 271 -11.90 31.54 -32.14
N GLU A 272 -11.51 31.48 -30.86
CA GLU A 272 -11.92 30.44 -29.96
C GLU A 272 -12.24 30.98 -28.57
N MET A 273 -13.33 30.48 -27.98
CA MET A 273 -13.70 30.70 -26.57
C MET A 273 -13.24 29.52 -25.74
N PHE A 274 -12.51 29.77 -24.65
CA PHE A 274 -12.05 28.75 -23.71
C PHE A 274 -12.98 28.65 -22.50
N VAL A 275 -13.47 29.78 -22.00
CA VAL A 275 -14.36 29.87 -20.85
C VAL A 275 -15.41 30.97 -21.13
N PRO A 276 -16.70 30.62 -20.96
CA PRO A 276 -17.29 29.31 -20.74
C PRO A 276 -17.12 28.38 -21.95
N GLU A 277 -17.13 27.08 -21.72
CA GLU A 277 -17.12 26.11 -22.82
C GLU A 277 -18.37 26.24 -23.68
N ALA A 278 -18.24 26.00 -24.98
CA ALA A 278 -19.36 26.09 -25.90
C ALA A 278 -20.49 25.13 -25.49
N GLU A 279 -21.73 25.59 -25.58
CA GLU A 279 -22.94 24.83 -25.25
C GLU A 279 -23.05 24.32 -23.78
N ALA A 280 -22.09 24.65 -22.91
CA ALA A 280 -22.17 24.29 -21.52
C ALA A 280 -23.40 24.92 -20.84
N GLU A 281 -24.14 24.12 -20.07
CA GLU A 281 -25.18 24.60 -19.16
C GLU A 281 -24.54 25.03 -17.84
N LEU A 282 -24.81 26.27 -17.43
CA LEU A 282 -24.32 26.87 -16.20
C LEU A 282 -25.49 26.91 -15.20
N ASN A 283 -25.56 25.91 -14.30
CA ASN A 283 -26.59 25.82 -13.28
C ASN A 283 -26.06 26.38 -11.96
N PHE A 284 -26.70 27.44 -11.45
CA PHE A 284 -26.34 28.10 -10.17
C PHE A 284 -27.15 27.59 -8.99
N GLY A 285 -28.00 26.58 -9.21
CA GLY A 285 -28.77 25.90 -8.17
C GLY A 285 -29.86 26.78 -7.55
N LEU A 286 -30.24 26.44 -6.32
CA LEU A 286 -31.33 27.03 -5.56
C LEU A 286 -30.83 28.27 -4.78
N GLN A 287 -31.56 29.40 -4.87
CA GLN A 287 -31.21 30.67 -4.28
C GLN A 287 -32.35 31.24 -3.43
N PRO A 288 -32.09 32.03 -2.39
CA PRO A 288 -33.12 32.71 -1.61
C PRO A 288 -33.67 33.93 -2.37
N LEU A 289 -34.99 33.99 -2.54
CA LEU A 289 -35.65 35.09 -3.25
C LEU A 289 -35.31 36.44 -2.61
N SER A 290 -35.21 36.50 -1.28
CA SER A 290 -34.97 37.72 -0.51
C SER A 290 -33.61 38.36 -0.78
N LYS A 291 -32.63 37.61 -1.29
CA LYS A 291 -31.27 38.12 -1.58
C LYS A 291 -30.99 38.33 -3.04
N GLY A 292 -31.83 37.74 -3.94
CA GLY A 292 -31.49 37.67 -5.36
C GLY A 292 -30.24 36.80 -5.56
N PHE A 293 -29.61 36.96 -6.74
CA PHE A 293 -28.37 36.25 -7.04
C PHE A 293 -27.43 37.16 -7.80
N GLU A 294 -26.15 37.15 -7.40
CA GLU A 294 -25.07 37.88 -8.06
C GLU A 294 -23.84 37.02 -8.11
N THR A 295 -23.19 36.97 -9.27
CA THR A 295 -21.92 36.22 -9.49
C THR A 295 -21.12 36.89 -10.59
N SER A 296 -19.92 36.37 -10.87
CA SER A 296 -19.10 36.78 -12.00
C SER A 296 -18.73 35.57 -12.84
N LEU A 297 -18.98 35.63 -14.12
CA LEU A 297 -18.56 34.61 -15.08
C LEU A 297 -17.22 35.01 -15.68
N THR A 298 -16.27 34.12 -15.73
CA THR A 298 -15.03 34.34 -16.48
C THR A 298 -15.30 34.20 -17.98
N ILE A 299 -14.92 35.21 -18.76
CA ILE A 299 -14.94 35.18 -20.23
C ILE A 299 -13.49 35.21 -20.70
N ARG A 300 -13.03 34.15 -21.36
CA ARG A 300 -11.66 34.05 -21.89
C ARG A 300 -11.62 33.30 -23.22
N GLY A 301 -10.88 33.84 -24.17
CA GLY A 301 -10.74 33.26 -25.50
C GLY A 301 -9.54 33.87 -26.23
N ARG A 302 -9.33 33.51 -27.49
CA ARG A 302 -8.26 34.07 -28.34
C ARG A 302 -8.77 34.56 -29.68
N ASN A 303 -8.00 35.44 -30.31
CA ASN A 303 -8.21 36.00 -31.65
C ASN A 303 -9.52 36.79 -31.83
N PHE A 304 -10.18 37.18 -30.74
CA PHE A 304 -11.30 38.12 -30.79
C PHE A 304 -10.78 39.52 -31.06
N THR A 305 -11.60 40.30 -31.80
CA THR A 305 -11.36 41.75 -32.02
C THR A 305 -12.14 42.56 -30.98
N ASP A 306 -11.83 43.86 -30.90
CA ASP A 306 -12.60 44.79 -30.07
C ASP A 306 -14.08 44.82 -30.48
N GLY A 307 -14.95 44.95 -29.48
CA GLY A 307 -16.39 45.00 -29.71
C GLY A 307 -17.07 43.62 -29.71
N THR A 308 -16.44 42.57 -29.13
CA THR A 308 -17.11 41.32 -28.87
C THR A 308 -18.40 41.57 -28.08
N VAL A 309 -19.55 41.17 -28.63
CA VAL A 309 -20.88 41.43 -28.08
C VAL A 309 -21.27 40.37 -27.06
N ILE A 310 -21.82 40.81 -25.96
CA ILE A 310 -22.32 39.96 -24.87
C ILE A 310 -23.78 40.32 -24.63
N SER A 311 -24.69 39.32 -24.66
CA SER A 311 -26.10 39.55 -24.48
C SER A 311 -26.78 38.39 -23.75
N VAL A 312 -27.90 38.66 -23.11
CA VAL A 312 -28.84 37.71 -22.54
C VAL A 312 -30.22 37.90 -23.15
N ASP A 313 -30.97 36.81 -23.32
CA ASP A 313 -32.30 36.87 -23.95
C ASP A 313 -33.43 37.12 -22.94
N ASN A 314 -33.23 36.83 -21.68
CA ASN A 314 -34.19 37.10 -20.59
C ASN A 314 -33.81 38.45 -19.90
N PRO A 315 -34.67 39.49 -19.96
CA PRO A 315 -34.38 40.81 -19.41
C PRO A 315 -34.34 40.88 -17.88
N GLU A 316 -34.78 39.84 -17.17
CA GLU A 316 -34.61 39.75 -15.71
C GLU A 316 -33.15 39.53 -15.29
N PHE A 317 -32.32 39.03 -16.25
CA PHE A 317 -30.88 38.88 -16.03
C PHE A 317 -30.17 40.14 -16.49
N GLU A 318 -29.32 40.67 -15.64
CA GLU A 318 -28.47 41.81 -15.90
C GLU A 318 -27.01 41.36 -16.06
N VAL A 319 -26.36 41.75 -17.14
CA VAL A 319 -24.90 41.55 -17.34
C VAL A 319 -24.18 42.89 -17.20
N GLY A 320 -23.04 42.87 -16.50
CA GLY A 320 -22.27 44.08 -16.18
C GLY A 320 -21.55 44.69 -17.39
N ALA A 321 -21.44 43.97 -18.50
CA ALA A 321 -20.88 44.48 -19.77
C ALA A 321 -21.63 43.87 -20.94
N LYS A 322 -21.91 44.72 -21.95
CA LYS A 322 -22.56 44.29 -23.21
C LYS A 322 -21.56 44.10 -24.35
N SER A 323 -20.30 44.46 -24.14
CA SER A 323 -19.19 44.22 -25.06
C SER A 323 -17.88 44.09 -24.30
N ALA A 324 -16.90 43.43 -24.92
CA ALA A 324 -15.55 43.30 -24.42
C ALA A 324 -14.52 43.70 -25.49
N THR A 325 -13.35 44.16 -25.04
CA THR A 325 -12.19 44.37 -25.89
C THR A 325 -11.45 43.06 -26.15
N SER A 326 -10.63 43.04 -27.21
CA SER A 326 -9.73 41.92 -27.50
C SER A 326 -8.85 41.58 -26.32
N GLU A 327 -8.26 42.56 -25.66
CA GLU A 327 -7.41 42.40 -24.49
C GLU A 327 -8.17 41.78 -23.30
N GLN A 328 -9.40 42.23 -23.05
CA GLN A 328 -10.25 41.65 -21.99
C GLN A 328 -10.53 40.18 -22.24
N VAL A 329 -10.91 39.81 -23.46
CA VAL A 329 -11.20 38.42 -23.80
C VAL A 329 -9.94 37.55 -23.71
N THR A 330 -8.81 38.06 -24.20
CA THR A 330 -7.54 37.32 -24.19
C THR A 330 -7.00 37.10 -22.78
N ASN A 331 -7.03 38.12 -21.92
CA ASN A 331 -6.54 38.02 -20.55
C ASN A 331 -7.53 37.33 -19.59
N GLY A 332 -8.77 37.19 -20.03
CA GLY A 332 -9.88 36.74 -19.18
C GLY A 332 -10.41 37.90 -18.34
N PHE A 333 -11.71 38.16 -18.39
CA PHE A 333 -12.34 39.13 -17.52
C PHE A 333 -13.56 38.55 -16.82
N ALA A 334 -13.85 39.11 -15.64
CA ALA A 334 -15.02 38.75 -14.87
C ALA A 334 -16.24 39.51 -15.39
N LEU A 335 -17.22 38.84 -15.98
CA LEU A 335 -18.50 39.40 -16.39
C LEU A 335 -19.47 39.30 -15.22
N PRO A 336 -19.85 40.41 -14.55
CA PRO A 336 -20.87 40.38 -13.52
C PRO A 336 -22.22 39.92 -14.12
N LEU A 337 -22.90 39.02 -13.40
CA LEU A 337 -24.23 38.55 -13.70
C LEU A 337 -25.11 38.72 -12.44
N ARG A 338 -26.30 39.32 -12.63
CA ARG A 338 -27.25 39.57 -11.56
C ARG A 338 -28.67 39.23 -11.99
N ILE A 339 -29.47 38.72 -11.04
CA ILE A 339 -30.93 38.59 -11.15
C ILE A 339 -31.57 38.80 -9.78
N SER A 340 -32.70 39.54 -9.74
CA SER A 340 -33.46 39.81 -8.53
C SER A 340 -34.95 39.70 -8.81
N PRO A 341 -35.49 38.50 -9.00
CA PRO A 341 -36.89 38.26 -9.34
C PRO A 341 -37.81 38.61 -8.17
N GLN A 342 -39.08 38.83 -8.49
CA GLN A 342 -40.11 39.17 -7.48
C GLN A 342 -40.87 37.94 -6.98
N ASN A 343 -40.76 36.83 -7.68
CA ASN A 343 -41.52 35.61 -7.35
C ASN A 343 -40.59 34.38 -7.28
N PRO A 344 -40.88 33.41 -6.41
CA PRO A 344 -40.16 32.14 -6.47
C PRO A 344 -40.46 31.41 -7.78
N GLY A 345 -39.51 30.60 -8.24
CA GLY A 345 -39.65 29.82 -9.48
C GLY A 345 -38.32 29.57 -10.16
N SER A 346 -38.38 28.91 -11.32
CA SER A 346 -37.20 28.59 -12.15
C SER A 346 -36.98 29.72 -13.18
N TYR A 347 -35.73 30.19 -13.24
CA TYR A 347 -35.32 31.25 -14.15
C TYR A 347 -34.18 30.76 -15.03
N SER A 348 -34.23 31.10 -16.30
CA SER A 348 -33.15 30.78 -17.26
C SER A 348 -32.96 31.91 -18.28
N THR A 349 -31.75 31.99 -18.80
CA THR A 349 -31.40 32.88 -19.92
C THR A 349 -30.35 32.20 -20.77
N ARG A 350 -30.30 32.61 -22.06
CA ARG A 350 -29.21 32.28 -22.95
C ARG A 350 -28.22 33.43 -22.97
N LEU A 351 -27.00 33.16 -22.49
CA LEU A 351 -25.86 34.06 -22.64
C LEU A 351 -25.25 33.84 -24.01
N THR A 352 -25.34 34.85 -24.90
CA THR A 352 -24.71 34.80 -26.22
C THR A 352 -23.48 35.70 -26.23
N ILE A 353 -22.37 35.13 -26.70
CA ILE A 353 -21.09 35.85 -26.95
C ILE A 353 -20.78 35.74 -28.42
N SER A 354 -20.66 36.88 -29.09
CA SER A 354 -20.41 36.91 -30.54
C SER A 354 -19.40 38.00 -30.94
N GLY A 355 -18.56 37.68 -31.91
CA GLY A 355 -17.57 38.61 -32.46
C GLY A 355 -16.60 37.91 -33.39
N SER A 356 -15.97 38.66 -34.32
CA SER A 356 -14.93 38.12 -35.20
C SER A 356 -15.37 36.91 -36.04
N GLY A 357 -16.67 36.80 -36.35
CA GLY A 357 -17.24 35.65 -37.06
C GLY A 357 -17.52 34.41 -36.17
N TYR A 358 -17.31 34.55 -34.89
CA TYR A 358 -17.63 33.53 -33.87
C TYR A 358 -18.93 33.85 -33.15
N GLU A 359 -19.70 32.84 -32.82
CA GLU A 359 -20.87 32.95 -31.95
C GLU A 359 -21.03 31.69 -31.10
N GLN A 360 -21.30 31.91 -29.82
CA GLN A 360 -21.54 30.87 -28.83
C GLN A 360 -22.72 31.23 -27.95
N THR A 361 -23.50 30.25 -27.55
CA THR A 361 -24.61 30.40 -26.59
C THR A 361 -24.52 29.39 -25.47
N ASN A 362 -24.58 29.89 -24.23
CA ASN A 362 -24.64 29.06 -23.02
C ASN A 362 -25.99 29.27 -22.32
N LEU A 363 -26.58 28.16 -21.84
CA LEU A 363 -27.80 28.22 -21.04
C LEU A 363 -27.44 28.40 -19.56
N LEU A 364 -27.94 29.48 -18.97
CA LEU A 364 -27.81 29.79 -17.55
C LEU A 364 -29.12 29.44 -16.85
N ARG A 365 -29.08 28.73 -15.74
CA ARG A 365 -30.25 28.32 -14.93
C ARG A 365 -30.02 28.52 -13.44
N LEU A 366 -31.09 28.91 -12.75
CA LEU A 366 -31.18 28.89 -11.30
C LEU A 366 -32.65 28.88 -10.85
N ASP A 367 -32.88 28.46 -9.65
CA ASP A 367 -34.20 28.41 -9.01
C ASP A 367 -34.25 29.34 -7.81
N PHE A 368 -35.38 30.01 -7.56
CA PHE A 368 -35.56 30.83 -6.36
C PHE A 368 -36.70 30.28 -5.51
N ILE A 369 -36.48 30.28 -4.21
CA ILE A 369 -37.53 29.98 -3.20
C ILE A 369 -37.68 31.15 -2.24
N ASP A 370 -38.88 31.25 -1.66
CA ASP A 370 -39.14 32.16 -0.56
C ASP A 370 -38.76 31.45 0.74
N GLY A 371 -37.52 31.68 1.20
CA GLY A 371 -36.99 31.06 2.40
C GLY A 371 -35.55 30.60 2.30
N ILE A 372 -35.18 29.56 3.03
CA ILE A 372 -33.85 28.99 3.20
C ILE A 372 -33.62 27.90 2.12
N PRO A 373 -32.68 28.06 1.18
CA PRO A 373 -32.31 26.96 0.30
C PRO A 373 -31.75 25.78 1.09
N ALA A 374 -32.43 24.65 1.08
CA ALA A 374 -31.90 23.37 1.56
C ALA A 374 -31.52 22.52 0.33
N TYR A 375 -30.38 21.88 0.42
CA TYR A 375 -29.74 21.15 -0.68
C TYR A 375 -29.81 19.63 -0.45
N GLU A 376 -29.42 18.86 -1.44
CA GLU A 376 -29.33 17.41 -1.32
C GLU A 376 -28.40 17.01 -0.16
N ALA A 377 -28.76 15.91 0.51
CA ALA A 377 -27.96 15.35 1.58
C ALA A 377 -26.64 14.78 1.02
N THR A 378 -25.58 14.97 1.78
CA THR A 378 -24.26 14.40 1.50
C THR A 378 -23.90 13.34 2.54
N ASP A 379 -22.75 12.67 2.40
CA ASP A 379 -22.22 11.66 3.34
C ASP A 379 -23.23 10.60 3.72
N ILE A 380 -24.03 10.14 2.74
CA ILE A 380 -25.02 9.09 2.96
C ILE A 380 -24.27 7.77 3.17
N VAL A 381 -24.24 7.29 4.41
CA VAL A 381 -23.59 6.05 4.82
C VAL A 381 -24.63 5.10 5.39
N CYS A 382 -24.66 3.89 4.86
CA CYS A 382 -25.53 2.82 5.35
C CYS A 382 -24.76 1.52 5.48
N SER A 383 -23.95 1.41 6.52
CA SER A 383 -23.18 0.22 6.87
C SER A 383 -23.74 -0.46 8.12
N VAL A 384 -23.25 -1.65 8.42
CA VAL A 384 -23.58 -2.36 9.67
C VAL A 384 -23.09 -1.61 10.92
N TYR A 385 -22.12 -0.72 10.79
CA TYR A 385 -21.51 0.02 11.89
C TYR A 385 -21.99 1.46 12.01
N SER A 386 -22.49 2.05 10.93
CA SER A 386 -22.89 3.46 10.89
C SER A 386 -23.97 3.68 9.85
N ARG A 387 -25.04 4.37 10.26
CA ARG A 387 -26.10 4.83 9.37
C ARG A 387 -26.34 6.29 9.63
N ARG A 388 -26.03 7.12 8.61
CA ARG A 388 -26.10 8.58 8.73
C ARG A 388 -26.23 9.24 7.36
N PHE A 389 -26.63 10.48 7.37
CA PHE A 389 -26.49 11.42 6.27
C PHE A 389 -26.21 12.82 6.83
N THR A 390 -25.69 13.71 6.00
CA THR A 390 -25.48 15.13 6.35
C THR A 390 -26.51 15.97 5.61
N ALA A 391 -27.38 16.65 6.36
CA ALA A 391 -28.30 17.65 5.84
C ALA A 391 -27.53 18.96 5.59
N ASN A 392 -27.86 19.68 4.50
CA ASN A 392 -27.12 20.87 4.06
C ASN A 392 -28.10 21.99 3.67
N TRP A 393 -27.76 23.24 4.00
CA TRP A 393 -28.54 24.42 3.63
C TRP A 393 -27.68 25.66 3.52
N MET A 394 -28.24 26.71 2.89
CA MET A 394 -27.56 28.00 2.74
C MET A 394 -27.57 28.79 4.07
N ASN A 395 -26.46 29.49 4.33
CA ASN A 395 -26.44 30.49 5.39
C ASN A 395 -27.43 31.64 5.05
N TYR A 396 -28.56 31.65 5.73
CA TYR A 396 -29.63 32.61 5.46
C TYR A 396 -29.37 33.98 6.08
N GLU A 397 -28.89 34.02 7.33
CA GLU A 397 -28.45 35.26 8.02
C GLU A 397 -27.28 34.94 8.97
N PRO A 398 -26.41 35.93 9.25
CA PRO A 398 -25.31 35.73 10.20
C PRO A 398 -25.83 35.34 11.61
N GLU A 399 -25.13 34.42 12.24
CA GLU A 399 -25.40 33.92 13.61
C GLU A 399 -26.83 33.35 13.81
N ALA A 400 -27.49 32.91 12.74
CA ALA A 400 -28.81 32.26 12.83
C ALA A 400 -28.73 30.93 13.59
N GLU A 401 -29.70 30.67 14.46
CA GLU A 401 -29.93 29.35 14.99
C GLU A 401 -30.98 28.64 14.12
N TYR A 402 -30.57 27.53 13.50
CA TYR A 402 -31.41 26.71 12.62
C TYR A 402 -32.04 25.58 13.41
N THR A 403 -33.34 25.34 13.15
CA THR A 403 -34.06 24.16 13.58
C THR A 403 -34.20 23.22 12.39
N LEU A 404 -33.50 22.08 12.43
CA LEU A 404 -33.61 21.00 11.46
C LEU A 404 -34.63 20.01 11.93
N GLU A 405 -35.68 19.78 11.13
CA GLU A 405 -36.66 18.70 11.32
C GLU A 405 -36.42 17.57 10.32
N VAL A 406 -36.29 16.35 10.84
CA VAL A 406 -36.11 15.14 10.04
C VAL A 406 -37.26 14.17 10.30
N TYR A 407 -37.85 13.63 9.26
CA TYR A 407 -39.01 12.76 9.39
C TYR A 407 -39.15 11.77 8.23
N THR A 408 -40.01 10.78 8.39
CA THR A 408 -40.48 9.89 7.32
C THR A 408 -41.93 10.25 6.93
N LYS A 409 -42.41 9.69 5.83
CA LYS A 409 -43.83 9.82 5.42
C LYS A 409 -44.47 8.45 5.32
N ASP A 410 -45.77 8.36 5.69
CA ASP A 410 -46.59 7.19 5.39
C ASP A 410 -47.14 7.23 3.95
N ASP A 411 -47.87 6.18 3.56
CA ASP A 411 -48.43 6.04 2.21
C ASP A 411 -49.42 7.17 1.85
N ASN A 412 -49.97 7.89 2.85
CA ASN A 412 -50.83 9.05 2.66
C ASN A 412 -50.07 10.38 2.68
N GLY A 413 -48.72 10.35 2.82
CA GLY A 413 -47.89 11.54 2.91
C GLY A 413 -47.84 12.20 4.29
N THR A 414 -48.41 11.55 5.34
CA THR A 414 -48.38 12.08 6.70
C THR A 414 -47.00 11.90 7.31
N HIS A 415 -46.47 12.96 7.91
CA HIS A 415 -45.16 12.94 8.55
C HIS A 415 -45.14 12.04 9.80
N LYS A 416 -44.14 11.23 9.94
CA LYS A 416 -43.89 10.29 11.06
C LYS A 416 -42.42 10.29 11.47
N ASP A 417 -42.15 9.66 12.59
CA ASP A 417 -40.76 9.44 13.12
C ASP A 417 -39.94 10.74 13.19
N PHE A 418 -40.54 11.79 13.76
CA PHE A 418 -39.88 13.11 13.87
C PHE A 418 -38.65 13.09 14.75
N ALA A 419 -37.59 13.77 14.28
CA ALA A 419 -36.44 14.19 15.08
C ALA A 419 -36.17 15.66 14.79
N THR A 420 -35.93 16.43 15.84
CA THR A 420 -35.60 17.87 15.74
C THR A 420 -34.24 18.15 16.32
N TYR A 421 -33.45 18.94 15.62
CA TYR A 421 -32.12 19.34 16.01
C TYR A 421 -31.96 20.85 15.88
N THR A 422 -31.10 21.45 16.71
CA THR A 422 -30.74 22.87 16.62
C THR A 422 -29.25 23.02 16.39
N THR A 423 -28.86 23.97 15.55
CA THR A 423 -27.45 24.27 15.23
C THR A 423 -27.32 25.68 14.66
N THR A 424 -26.14 26.26 14.82
CA THR A 424 -25.74 27.50 14.14
C THR A 424 -24.96 27.23 12.83
N ASP A 425 -24.59 25.99 12.59
CA ASP A 425 -23.93 25.57 11.36
C ASP A 425 -24.95 25.45 10.21
N THR A 426 -24.45 25.43 8.98
CA THR A 426 -25.24 25.23 7.77
C THR A 426 -25.29 23.77 7.32
N THR A 427 -24.81 22.88 8.17
CA THR A 427 -24.84 21.42 7.96
C THR A 427 -25.12 20.72 9.27
N TYR A 428 -25.74 19.54 9.23
CA TYR A 428 -25.95 18.71 10.39
C TYR A 428 -25.90 17.22 10.06
N GLN A 429 -25.08 16.46 10.80
CA GLN A 429 -25.00 15.01 10.61
C GLN A 429 -26.09 14.28 11.39
N VAL A 430 -27.09 13.79 10.68
CA VAL A 430 -28.17 12.96 11.20
C VAL A 430 -27.71 11.52 11.33
N LYS A 431 -27.68 10.97 12.55
CA LYS A 431 -27.17 9.64 12.87
C LYS A 431 -28.28 8.68 13.26
N ASN A 432 -27.97 7.37 13.27
CA ASN A 432 -28.87 6.28 13.69
C ASN A 432 -30.16 6.18 12.87
N VAL A 433 -30.08 6.54 11.60
CA VAL A 433 -31.20 6.37 10.65
C VAL A 433 -31.37 4.90 10.26
N LYS A 434 -32.58 4.54 9.76
CA LYS A 434 -32.86 3.17 9.32
C LYS A 434 -32.39 2.98 7.88
N ALA A 435 -31.89 1.78 7.57
CA ALA A 435 -31.62 1.37 6.20
C ALA A 435 -32.92 1.22 5.40
N ASN A 436 -32.81 1.26 4.07
CA ASN A 436 -33.94 1.10 3.14
C ASN A 436 -35.16 1.94 3.53
N THR A 437 -34.89 3.21 3.90
CA THR A 437 -35.90 4.13 4.41
C THR A 437 -35.73 5.50 3.77
N THR A 438 -36.81 6.06 3.25
CA THR A 438 -36.83 7.43 2.75
C THR A 438 -37.09 8.39 3.90
N TYR A 439 -36.17 9.28 4.13
CA TYR A 439 -36.29 10.42 5.04
C TYR A 439 -36.57 11.70 4.26
N TYR A 440 -37.09 12.67 4.97
CA TYR A 440 -37.24 14.04 4.51
C TYR A 440 -36.70 14.97 5.57
N TYR A 441 -36.20 16.12 5.16
CA TYR A 441 -35.86 17.16 6.11
C TYR A 441 -36.23 18.56 5.63
N THR A 442 -36.50 19.42 6.59
CA THR A 442 -36.70 20.86 6.44
C THR A 442 -35.90 21.62 7.50
N VAL A 443 -35.56 22.86 7.19
CA VAL A 443 -34.82 23.76 8.08
C VAL A 443 -35.65 25.02 8.31
N SER A 444 -35.69 25.49 9.51
CA SER A 444 -36.43 26.70 9.89
C SER A 444 -35.63 27.59 10.82
N ILE A 445 -35.92 28.89 10.79
CA ILE A 445 -35.45 29.87 11.77
C ILE A 445 -36.64 30.38 12.53
N PHE A 446 -36.60 30.29 13.86
CA PHE A 446 -37.59 30.87 14.75
C PHE A 446 -36.98 32.02 15.57
N ARG A 447 -37.75 33.07 15.83
CA ARG A 447 -37.39 34.16 16.70
C ARG A 447 -38.54 34.49 17.60
N GLU A 448 -38.34 34.41 18.93
CA GLU A 448 -39.38 34.58 19.94
C GLU A 448 -40.61 33.65 19.74
N GLY A 449 -40.38 32.48 19.11
CA GLY A 449 -41.42 31.49 18.82
C GLY A 449 -42.17 31.70 17.50
N GLU A 450 -41.88 32.78 16.76
CA GLU A 450 -42.42 33.01 15.41
C GLU A 450 -41.48 32.47 14.33
N LEU A 451 -42.09 31.84 13.30
CA LEU A 451 -41.35 31.38 12.13
C LEU A 451 -40.89 32.59 11.27
N ILE A 452 -39.58 32.76 11.15
CA ILE A 452 -38.97 33.81 10.32
C ILE A 452 -38.76 33.35 8.90
N ALA A 453 -38.20 32.15 8.72
CA ALA A 453 -37.97 31.54 7.42
C ALA A 453 -38.02 30.01 7.53
N GLY A 454 -38.52 29.36 6.50
CA GLY A 454 -38.52 27.91 6.34
C GLY A 454 -37.85 27.52 5.02
N SER A 455 -37.38 26.28 4.91
CA SER A 455 -36.77 25.78 3.70
C SER A 455 -37.73 25.01 2.80
N ASN A 456 -37.29 24.67 1.58
CA ASN A 456 -37.81 23.56 0.82
C ASN A 456 -37.62 22.25 1.57
N GLU A 457 -38.47 21.26 1.24
CA GLU A 457 -38.29 19.88 1.72
C GLU A 457 -37.25 19.17 0.84
N VAL A 458 -36.34 18.45 1.50
CA VAL A 458 -35.33 17.62 0.83
C VAL A 458 -35.58 16.15 1.14
N ARG A 459 -35.59 15.32 0.12
CA ARG A 459 -35.73 13.87 0.21
C ARG A 459 -34.37 13.21 0.34
N VAL A 460 -34.25 12.20 1.20
CA VAL A 460 -33.06 11.40 1.42
C VAL A 460 -33.38 9.92 1.40
N ASP A 461 -32.97 9.22 0.37
CA ASP A 461 -33.17 7.78 0.25
C ASP A 461 -31.97 7.06 0.88
N MET A 462 -32.20 6.43 2.04
CA MET A 462 -31.18 5.60 2.67
C MET A 462 -31.10 4.25 1.95
N PRO A 463 -29.91 3.85 1.46
CA PRO A 463 -29.74 2.58 0.77
C PRO A 463 -29.90 1.39 1.73
N GLU A 464 -29.92 0.19 1.18
CA GLU A 464 -29.78 -1.03 1.97
C GLU A 464 -28.46 -1.07 2.69
N THR A 465 -28.41 -1.77 3.83
CA THR A 465 -27.15 -1.93 4.57
C THR A 465 -26.18 -2.78 3.75
N THR A 466 -25.00 -2.26 3.46
CA THR A 466 -23.94 -3.01 2.78
C THR A 466 -23.56 -4.22 3.63
N PRO A 467 -23.70 -5.45 3.13
CA PRO A 467 -23.33 -6.64 3.87
C PRO A 467 -21.80 -6.74 4.02
N VAL A 468 -21.37 -7.37 5.11
CA VAL A 468 -19.95 -7.61 5.40
C VAL A 468 -19.73 -9.09 5.62
N PHE A 469 -18.79 -9.66 4.87
CA PHE A 469 -18.29 -11.01 5.08
C PHE A 469 -16.77 -10.97 5.13
N SER A 470 -16.19 -11.25 6.30
CA SER A 470 -14.74 -11.21 6.50
C SER A 470 -14.29 -12.31 7.45
N VAL A 471 -13.03 -12.70 7.33
CA VAL A 471 -12.37 -13.75 8.09
C VAL A 471 -11.05 -13.22 8.63
N THR A 472 -10.70 -13.61 9.84
CA THR A 472 -9.44 -13.20 10.47
C THR A 472 -8.87 -14.37 11.28
N PRO A 473 -7.57 -14.71 11.07
CA PRO A 473 -6.62 -14.17 10.09
C PRO A 473 -6.83 -14.73 8.67
N MET A 474 -6.27 -14.06 7.64
CA MET A 474 -6.33 -14.50 6.24
C MET A 474 -5.13 -15.39 5.83
N VAL A 475 -4.10 -15.47 6.65
CA VAL A 475 -2.95 -16.35 6.48
C VAL A 475 -2.66 -17.02 7.82
N ILE A 476 -2.50 -18.33 7.83
CA ILE A 476 -2.24 -19.11 9.03
C ILE A 476 -1.08 -20.05 8.76
N SER A 477 -0.01 -19.94 9.56
CA SER A 477 1.16 -20.81 9.45
C SER A 477 1.26 -21.72 10.66
N PHE A 478 1.62 -22.97 10.45
CA PHE A 478 1.81 -23.98 11.49
C PHE A 478 3.25 -24.48 11.47
N THR A 479 3.72 -24.91 12.63
CA THR A 479 4.96 -25.66 12.75
C THR A 479 4.71 -26.85 13.66
N THR A 480 5.14 -28.02 13.24
CA THR A 480 5.04 -29.25 14.03
C THR A 480 6.20 -30.17 13.70
N VAL A 481 6.21 -31.39 14.30
CA VAL A 481 7.19 -32.43 14.05
C VAL A 481 6.48 -33.69 13.56
N PRO A 482 7.17 -34.66 12.93
CA PRO A 482 6.54 -35.87 12.44
C PRO A 482 5.74 -36.59 13.53
N ARG A 483 4.58 -37.12 13.15
CA ARG A 483 3.62 -37.86 13.97
C ARG A 483 2.95 -37.06 15.08
N LYS A 484 2.99 -35.73 14.98
CA LYS A 484 2.33 -34.83 15.92
C LYS A 484 1.51 -33.79 15.15
N GLU A 485 0.27 -33.60 15.57
CA GLU A 485 -0.56 -32.49 15.08
C GLU A 485 -0.01 -31.12 15.53
N SER A 486 -0.27 -30.09 14.74
CA SER A 486 0.08 -28.71 15.12
C SER A 486 -0.80 -28.19 16.25
N GLU A 487 -0.36 -27.13 16.92
CA GLU A 487 -1.26 -26.34 17.76
C GLU A 487 -2.44 -25.81 16.94
N ALA A 488 -3.63 -25.87 17.52
CA ALA A 488 -4.83 -25.32 16.92
C ALA A 488 -4.83 -23.78 16.99
N LYS A 489 -5.23 -23.13 15.89
CA LYS A 489 -5.35 -21.67 15.82
C LYS A 489 -6.80 -21.27 15.66
N LEU A 490 -7.18 -20.21 16.36
CA LEU A 490 -8.53 -19.66 16.33
C LEU A 490 -8.74 -18.80 15.07
N VAL A 491 -9.86 -19.03 14.42
CA VAL A 491 -10.34 -18.23 13.28
C VAL A 491 -11.66 -17.58 13.65
N SER A 492 -11.81 -16.32 13.32
CA SER A 492 -13.03 -15.54 13.55
C SER A 492 -13.66 -15.13 12.23
N VAL A 493 -14.95 -15.30 12.11
CA VAL A 493 -15.75 -14.88 10.96
C VAL A 493 -16.64 -13.71 11.35
N SER A 494 -16.81 -12.75 10.46
CA SER A 494 -17.82 -11.70 10.59
C SER A 494 -18.73 -11.74 9.36
N ALA A 495 -19.99 -12.11 9.57
CA ALA A 495 -21.05 -12.19 8.55
C ALA A 495 -22.22 -11.30 8.99
N LEU A 496 -22.19 -10.01 8.59
CA LEU A 496 -23.14 -8.99 9.04
C LEU A 496 -23.99 -8.51 7.89
N ALA A 497 -25.27 -8.35 8.11
CA ALA A 497 -26.29 -7.95 7.10
C ALA A 497 -26.30 -8.86 5.85
N VAL A 498 -25.87 -10.11 6.00
CA VAL A 498 -25.92 -11.13 4.94
C VAL A 498 -27.33 -11.74 4.83
N GLN A 499 -27.62 -12.39 3.71
CA GLN A 499 -28.94 -13.00 3.45
C GLN A 499 -29.26 -14.14 4.44
N GLU A 500 -28.23 -14.94 4.74
CA GLU A 500 -28.33 -16.05 5.68
C GLU A 500 -27.11 -16.02 6.62
N TYR A 501 -27.35 -16.17 7.92
CA TYR A 501 -26.28 -16.22 8.92
C TYR A 501 -25.74 -17.65 9.05
N VAL A 502 -25.34 -18.23 7.93
CA VAL A 502 -24.75 -19.55 7.80
C VAL A 502 -23.49 -19.45 6.99
N THR A 503 -22.35 -19.86 7.55
CA THR A 503 -21.08 -19.92 6.88
C THR A 503 -20.64 -21.38 6.73
N HIS A 504 -20.39 -21.79 5.50
CA HIS A 504 -19.76 -23.06 5.18
C HIS A 504 -18.26 -22.89 5.15
N VAL A 505 -17.53 -23.80 5.80
CA VAL A 505 -16.06 -23.78 5.82
C VAL A 505 -15.59 -25.14 5.35
N SER A 506 -14.57 -25.15 4.49
CA SER A 506 -13.91 -26.35 4.01
C SER A 506 -12.38 -26.19 3.94
N VAL A 507 -11.69 -27.27 4.22
CA VAL A 507 -10.23 -27.40 4.05
C VAL A 507 -9.93 -28.73 3.37
N GLU A 508 -8.74 -28.86 2.79
CA GLU A 508 -8.22 -30.12 2.27
C GLU A 508 -7.16 -30.71 3.21
N ASP A 509 -7.03 -32.05 3.19
CA ASP A 509 -5.93 -32.75 3.88
C ASP A 509 -4.56 -32.14 3.51
N PRO A 510 -3.66 -31.85 4.44
CA PRO A 510 -3.62 -32.31 5.82
C PRO A 510 -4.24 -31.37 6.86
N PHE A 511 -5.00 -30.35 6.45
CA PHE A 511 -5.60 -29.41 7.40
C PHE A 511 -6.96 -29.90 7.88
N GLN A 512 -7.29 -29.56 9.12
CA GLN A 512 -8.53 -29.93 9.79
C GLN A 512 -9.09 -28.75 10.57
N ILE A 513 -10.42 -28.67 10.64
CA ILE A 513 -11.17 -27.64 11.33
C ILE A 513 -12.06 -28.23 12.42
N SER A 514 -12.35 -27.44 13.48
CA SER A 514 -13.14 -27.87 14.62
C SER A 514 -13.86 -26.67 15.25
N THR A 515 -15.07 -26.90 15.76
CA THR A 515 -15.83 -25.92 16.56
C THR A 515 -15.45 -25.90 18.02
N ASP A 516 -14.98 -26.99 18.56
CA ASP A 516 -14.74 -27.23 19.99
C ASP A 516 -13.26 -27.56 20.33
N GLY A 517 -12.44 -27.86 19.31
CA GLY A 517 -11.05 -28.29 19.49
C GLY A 517 -10.89 -29.77 19.83
N GLU A 518 -11.98 -30.55 19.92
CA GLU A 518 -12.00 -31.98 20.25
C GLU A 518 -12.29 -32.83 19.02
N GLU A 519 -13.38 -32.53 18.28
CA GLU A 519 -13.74 -33.23 17.05
C GLU A 519 -13.25 -32.45 15.82
N TRP A 520 -12.48 -33.10 14.93
CA TRP A 520 -11.83 -32.52 13.78
C TRP A 520 -12.37 -33.06 12.46
N THR A 521 -12.63 -32.19 11.52
CA THR A 521 -13.23 -32.51 10.22
C THR A 521 -12.65 -31.63 9.11
N GLU A 522 -12.97 -31.93 7.85
CA GLU A 522 -12.58 -31.13 6.68
C GLU A 522 -13.67 -30.08 6.32
N THR A 523 -14.87 -30.19 6.86
CA THR A 523 -15.98 -29.27 6.59
C THR A 523 -16.76 -28.91 7.85
N LEU A 524 -17.17 -27.63 7.95
CA LEU A 524 -18.04 -27.14 9.03
C LEU A 524 -19.18 -26.30 8.45
N VAL A 525 -20.28 -26.27 9.19
CA VAL A 525 -21.38 -25.33 8.98
C VAL A 525 -21.55 -24.51 10.26
N LEU A 526 -21.26 -23.23 10.17
CA LEU A 526 -21.27 -22.32 11.31
C LEU A 526 -22.52 -21.42 11.24
N ALA A 527 -23.19 -21.25 12.35
CA ALA A 527 -24.38 -20.39 12.47
C ALA A 527 -24.02 -19.11 13.25
N GLY A 528 -24.65 -17.99 12.86
CA GLY A 528 -24.54 -16.71 13.54
C GLY A 528 -23.68 -15.69 12.79
N SER A 529 -23.71 -14.45 13.29
CA SER A 529 -23.05 -13.30 12.65
C SER A 529 -21.55 -13.18 12.93
N SER A 530 -21.05 -13.88 13.95
CA SER A 530 -19.65 -13.80 14.39
C SER A 530 -19.17 -15.13 14.98
N PRO A 531 -19.28 -16.24 14.24
CA PRO A 531 -18.81 -17.53 14.72
C PRO A 531 -17.27 -17.57 14.75
N THR A 532 -16.76 -18.44 15.64
CA THR A 532 -15.34 -18.77 15.72
C THR A 532 -15.17 -20.28 15.64
N PHE A 533 -14.03 -20.71 15.15
CA PHE A 533 -13.66 -22.12 15.06
C PHE A 533 -12.13 -22.26 15.08
N PHE A 534 -11.66 -23.48 15.21
CA PHE A 534 -10.23 -23.79 15.23
C PHE A 534 -9.80 -24.46 13.94
N VAL A 535 -8.55 -24.23 13.56
CA VAL A 535 -7.88 -24.91 12.46
C VAL A 535 -6.53 -25.43 12.93
N ARG A 536 -6.14 -26.63 12.48
CA ARG A 536 -4.84 -27.24 12.73
C ARG A 536 -4.37 -28.01 11.50
N MET A 537 -3.10 -28.40 11.51
CA MET A 537 -2.55 -29.43 10.64
C MET A 537 -2.61 -30.79 11.36
N ALA A 538 -3.11 -31.81 10.69
CA ALA A 538 -3.09 -33.18 11.15
C ALA A 538 -1.65 -33.73 11.21
N ALA A 539 -1.41 -34.73 12.04
CA ALA A 539 -0.11 -35.37 12.16
C ALA A 539 0.36 -35.97 10.84
N GLN A 540 1.59 -35.64 10.41
CA GLN A 540 2.22 -36.16 9.21
C GLN A 540 3.37 -37.11 9.56
N GLU A 541 3.60 -38.15 8.74
CA GLU A 541 4.62 -39.15 8.98
C GLU A 541 6.05 -38.67 8.68
N SER A 542 6.22 -37.68 7.80
CA SER A 542 7.51 -37.20 7.31
C SER A 542 7.63 -35.69 7.37
N GLU A 543 8.86 -35.20 7.45
CA GLU A 543 9.21 -33.80 7.30
C GLU A 543 8.78 -33.27 5.95
N GLY A 544 8.45 -31.96 5.89
CA GLY A 544 8.08 -31.30 4.66
C GLY A 544 7.33 -29.98 4.87
N GLU A 545 7.19 -29.25 3.80
CA GLU A 545 6.37 -28.05 3.72
C GLU A 545 5.01 -28.43 3.11
N TYR A 546 3.95 -27.87 3.66
CA TYR A 546 2.57 -28.11 3.24
C TYR A 546 1.87 -26.78 3.05
N GLU A 547 1.12 -26.69 1.97
CA GLU A 547 0.29 -25.53 1.65
C GLU A 547 -1.14 -26.01 1.39
N GLY A 548 -2.10 -25.17 1.70
CA GLY A 548 -3.51 -25.42 1.45
C GLY A 548 -4.34 -24.17 1.57
N GLU A 549 -5.60 -24.31 1.21
CA GLU A 549 -6.57 -23.24 1.27
C GLU A 549 -7.74 -23.65 2.18
N MET A 550 -8.22 -22.70 2.96
CA MET A 550 -9.46 -22.82 3.69
C MET A 550 -10.48 -21.89 3.05
N VAL A 551 -11.54 -22.47 2.49
CA VAL A 551 -12.57 -21.74 1.77
C VAL A 551 -13.78 -21.53 2.68
N LEU A 552 -14.24 -20.27 2.75
CA LEU A 552 -15.44 -19.90 3.51
C LEU A 552 -16.46 -19.25 2.58
N THR A 553 -17.69 -19.72 2.63
CA THR A 553 -18.79 -19.19 1.80
C THR A 553 -20.01 -18.87 2.66
N THR A 554 -20.74 -17.83 2.29
CA THR A 554 -22.06 -17.51 2.82
C THR A 554 -22.96 -16.98 1.70
N ALA A 555 -24.29 -17.17 1.82
CA ALA A 555 -25.22 -16.83 0.76
C ALA A 555 -25.15 -15.36 0.34
N GLY A 556 -25.00 -15.11 -0.96
CA GLY A 556 -25.00 -13.75 -1.55
C GLY A 556 -23.70 -12.97 -1.36
N MET A 557 -22.64 -13.60 -0.84
CA MET A 557 -21.34 -12.95 -0.65
C MET A 557 -20.25 -13.68 -1.47
N GLU A 558 -19.21 -12.92 -1.80
CA GLU A 558 -18.00 -13.47 -2.39
C GLU A 558 -17.29 -14.39 -1.38
N GLU A 559 -16.80 -15.52 -1.85
CA GLU A 559 -16.05 -16.46 -1.01
C GLU A 559 -14.78 -15.82 -0.42
N LYS A 560 -14.37 -16.32 0.74
CA LYS A 560 -13.10 -15.93 1.38
C LYS A 560 -12.17 -17.11 1.44
N ILE A 561 -10.95 -16.92 0.96
CA ILE A 561 -9.90 -17.93 0.93
C ILE A 561 -8.82 -17.53 1.92
N VAL A 562 -8.59 -18.39 2.91
CA VAL A 562 -7.51 -18.26 3.90
C VAL A 562 -6.36 -19.17 3.50
N THR A 563 -5.17 -18.60 3.33
CA THR A 563 -3.98 -19.37 3.00
C THR A 563 -3.47 -20.09 4.25
N LEU A 564 -3.26 -21.40 4.13
CA LEU A 564 -2.70 -22.25 5.15
C LEU A 564 -1.31 -22.71 4.72
N THR A 565 -0.32 -22.52 5.59
CA THR A 565 1.04 -23.05 5.40
C THR A 565 1.46 -23.83 6.62
N ALA A 566 2.21 -24.90 6.45
CA ALA A 566 2.72 -25.66 7.58
C ALA A 566 4.10 -26.23 7.29
N SER A 567 5.01 -26.16 8.26
CA SER A 567 6.27 -26.89 8.27
C SER A 567 6.21 -28.05 9.26
N VAL A 568 6.57 -29.22 8.79
CA VAL A 568 6.86 -30.39 9.63
C VAL A 568 8.37 -30.50 9.70
N ASP A 569 8.93 -29.91 10.75
CA ASP A 569 10.37 -29.84 10.94
C ASP A 569 10.90 -31.16 11.50
N ALA A 570 12.19 -31.46 11.25
CA ALA A 570 12.87 -32.52 11.90
C ALA A 570 12.62 -32.44 13.41
N GLN A 571 12.16 -33.53 14.01
CA GLN A 571 12.04 -33.58 15.46
C GLN A 571 13.44 -33.35 16.04
N LYS A 572 13.65 -32.20 16.70
CA LYS A 572 14.84 -31.94 17.50
C LYS A 572 14.78 -32.91 18.64
N SER A 573 15.35 -34.10 18.46
CA SER A 573 15.25 -35.18 19.43
C SER A 573 15.92 -34.84 20.77
N PHE A 574 16.85 -33.88 20.76
CA PHE A 574 17.49 -33.36 21.94
C PHE A 574 17.92 -31.90 21.72
N PHE A 575 17.39 -31.00 22.53
CA PHE A 575 17.77 -29.58 22.51
C PHE A 575 17.81 -29.03 23.93
N GLU A 576 19.00 -28.61 24.38
CA GLU A 576 19.22 -28.04 25.70
C GLU A 576 19.66 -26.61 25.60
N ASP A 577 18.79 -25.68 26.00
CA ASP A 577 18.98 -24.22 25.98
C ASP A 577 19.30 -23.63 27.37
N PHE A 578 19.29 -24.44 28.41
CA PHE A 578 19.55 -24.06 29.80
C PHE A 578 18.64 -22.95 30.38
N GLU A 579 17.56 -22.59 29.74
CA GLU A 579 16.69 -21.46 30.13
C GLU A 579 15.85 -21.74 31.38
N THR A 580 15.41 -22.98 31.57
CA THR A 580 14.50 -23.36 32.66
C THR A 580 15.20 -23.54 34.00
N SER A 581 16.54 -23.63 34.05
CA SER A 581 17.31 -24.00 35.20
C SER A 581 18.11 -22.89 35.84
N SER A 582 18.63 -23.07 37.01
CA SER A 582 19.44 -22.11 37.72
C SER A 582 20.59 -22.73 38.52
N LYS A 583 21.80 -22.22 38.39
CA LYS A 583 22.97 -22.60 39.19
C LYS A 583 23.94 -21.40 39.28
N GLY A 584 23.97 -20.73 40.40
CA GLY A 584 24.73 -19.47 40.58
C GLY A 584 26.16 -19.66 41.10
N ALA A 585 26.60 -20.89 41.42
CA ALA A 585 27.93 -21.17 41.98
C ALA A 585 28.71 -22.19 41.14
N TYR A 586 30.06 -22.13 41.18
CA TYR A 586 30.94 -23.04 40.46
C TYR A 586 31.09 -24.40 41.14
N ALA A 587 30.58 -24.58 42.36
CA ALA A 587 30.63 -25.88 43.09
C ALA A 587 29.95 -26.97 42.26
N LYS A 588 30.50 -28.20 42.32
CA LYS A 588 29.97 -29.38 41.62
C LYS A 588 28.55 -29.69 42.09
N ALA A 589 27.61 -29.81 41.15
CA ALA A 589 26.23 -30.17 41.39
C ALA A 589 25.57 -30.74 40.14
N SER A 590 24.61 -31.65 40.33
CA SER A 590 23.67 -32.07 39.29
C SER A 590 22.57 -31.02 39.16
N VAL A 591 22.23 -30.68 37.94
CA VAL A 591 21.22 -29.67 37.59
C VAL A 591 20.25 -30.28 36.59
N GLU A 592 19.00 -30.35 36.98
CA GLU A 592 17.92 -30.76 36.07
C GLU A 592 17.63 -29.60 35.11
N CYS A 593 17.77 -29.87 33.82
CA CYS A 593 17.54 -28.91 32.73
C CYS A 593 16.42 -29.44 31.80
N SER A 594 16.13 -28.70 30.70
CA SER A 594 14.99 -28.98 29.86
C SER A 594 15.08 -30.32 29.11
N ALA A 595 16.26 -30.66 28.61
CA ALA A 595 16.48 -31.87 27.83
C ALA A 595 17.17 -33.00 28.60
N SER A 596 17.96 -32.72 29.66
CA SER A 596 18.69 -33.72 30.45
C SER A 596 19.05 -33.18 31.83
N THR A 597 19.48 -34.08 32.72
CA THR A 597 20.19 -33.71 33.94
C THR A 597 21.69 -33.62 33.64
N TRP A 598 22.31 -32.50 34.03
CA TRP A 598 23.73 -32.21 33.79
C TRP A 598 24.53 -32.11 35.07
N LEU A 599 25.58 -32.88 35.16
CA LEU A 599 26.61 -32.66 36.17
C LEU A 599 27.46 -31.45 35.77
N MET A 600 27.38 -30.39 36.55
CA MET A 600 28.11 -29.14 36.33
C MET A 600 29.19 -28.99 37.40
N ASP A 601 30.47 -29.23 37.06
CA ASP A 601 31.64 -29.02 37.90
C ASP A 601 32.46 -27.82 37.41
N ASN A 602 32.85 -26.92 38.29
CA ASN A 602 33.46 -25.63 37.92
C ASN A 602 32.69 -24.88 36.84
N ALA A 603 31.37 -25.07 36.79
CA ALA A 603 30.44 -24.47 35.85
C ALA A 603 29.22 -23.88 36.55
N LEU A 604 28.60 -22.87 35.96
CA LEU A 604 27.37 -22.25 36.46
C LEU A 604 26.53 -21.75 35.29
N LEU A 605 25.26 -21.38 35.53
CA LEU A 605 24.37 -20.77 34.58
C LEU A 605 24.37 -19.25 34.77
N ALA A 606 24.58 -18.49 33.69
CA ALA A 606 24.74 -17.04 33.72
C ALA A 606 24.14 -16.36 32.48
N ALA A 607 23.73 -15.10 32.64
CA ALA A 607 23.28 -14.23 31.57
C ALA A 607 24.47 -13.43 31.00
N ASP A 608 25.41 -14.12 30.38
CA ASP A 608 26.62 -13.52 29.80
C ASP A 608 26.36 -12.93 28.39
N GLU A 609 27.31 -12.13 27.85
CA GLU A 609 27.18 -11.57 26.48
C GLU A 609 27.14 -12.68 25.41
N ASN A 610 27.96 -13.72 25.59
CA ASN A 610 28.02 -14.87 24.70
C ASN A 610 27.02 -15.92 25.15
N ARG A 611 25.76 -15.79 24.71
CA ARG A 611 24.64 -16.72 24.90
C ARG A 611 23.62 -16.59 23.78
N ASN A 612 22.80 -17.59 23.63
CA ASN A 612 21.54 -17.51 22.89
C ASN A 612 20.40 -17.50 23.93
N GLY A 613 19.38 -16.71 23.75
CA GLY A 613 18.34 -16.56 24.80
C GLY A 613 18.79 -15.82 26.07
N GLY A 614 18.34 -16.26 27.22
CA GLY A 614 18.53 -15.60 28.51
C GLY A 614 19.73 -16.07 29.31
N LYS A 615 20.17 -17.35 29.17
CA LYS A 615 21.27 -17.97 29.94
C LYS A 615 22.15 -18.84 29.08
N CYS A 616 23.36 -19.10 29.56
CA CYS A 616 24.29 -20.09 29.04
C CYS A 616 25.08 -20.75 30.19
N VAL A 617 25.75 -21.87 29.93
CA VAL A 617 26.72 -22.47 30.84
C VAL A 617 28.04 -21.72 30.73
N ARG A 618 28.48 -21.07 31.82
CA ARG A 618 29.82 -20.53 31.96
C ARG A 618 30.73 -21.48 32.73
N MET A 619 31.78 -22.01 32.12
CA MET A 619 32.66 -23.03 32.65
C MET A 619 34.09 -22.50 32.81
N LYS A 620 34.68 -22.65 34.00
CA LYS A 620 36.08 -22.33 34.30
C LYS A 620 37.05 -23.41 33.82
N GLY A 621 38.33 -23.07 33.80
CA GLY A 621 39.41 -24.02 33.52
C GLY A 621 39.39 -25.21 34.49
N GLY A 622 39.52 -26.43 33.96
CA GLY A 622 39.30 -27.69 34.66
C GLY A 622 37.87 -27.99 34.98
N GLY A 623 36.89 -27.26 34.40
CA GLY A 623 35.46 -27.50 34.56
C GLY A 623 34.94 -28.55 33.61
N CYS A 624 33.79 -29.14 33.98
CA CYS A 624 33.13 -30.22 33.28
C CYS A 624 31.62 -29.94 33.23
N LEU A 625 31.01 -30.23 32.09
CA LEU A 625 29.56 -30.30 31.84
C LEU A 625 29.29 -31.69 31.25
N GLU A 626 28.61 -32.57 31.98
CA GLU A 626 28.42 -33.96 31.62
C GLU A 626 26.96 -34.37 31.76
N MET A 627 26.41 -35.05 30.79
CA MET A 627 25.05 -35.62 30.86
C MET A 627 25.01 -36.78 31.87
N GLU A 628 24.04 -36.75 32.76
CA GLU A 628 23.82 -37.85 33.71
C GLU A 628 22.82 -38.90 33.22
N CYS A 629 22.05 -38.58 32.15
CA CYS A 629 21.11 -39.48 31.49
C CYS A 629 21.52 -39.72 30.05
N ASP A 630 21.25 -40.89 29.52
CA ASP A 630 21.47 -41.23 28.13
C ASP A 630 20.35 -40.65 27.27
N LYS A 631 20.70 -40.05 26.14
CA LYS A 631 19.75 -39.74 25.06
C LYS A 631 19.53 -41.02 24.25
N ALA A 632 18.29 -41.49 24.20
CA ALA A 632 17.88 -42.65 23.41
C ALA A 632 17.90 -42.37 21.91
N ALA A 633 17.84 -43.41 21.07
CA ALA A 633 17.78 -43.35 19.60
C ALA A 633 19.05 -42.83 18.92
N GLY A 634 20.19 -42.93 19.57
CA GLY A 634 21.48 -42.59 18.96
C GLY A 634 21.68 -41.11 18.69
N CYS A 635 22.66 -40.80 17.82
CA CYS A 635 22.93 -39.43 17.39
C CYS A 635 23.52 -39.40 15.97
N ASP A 636 22.84 -38.77 15.03
CA ASP A 636 23.38 -38.58 13.71
C ASP A 636 24.36 -37.39 13.68
N SER A 637 23.94 -36.27 14.27
CA SER A 637 24.74 -35.04 14.32
C SER A 637 24.57 -34.32 15.67
N LEU A 638 25.68 -33.71 16.13
CA LEU A 638 25.75 -32.86 17.31
C LEU A 638 26.05 -31.41 16.92
N TRP A 639 25.31 -30.46 17.48
CA TRP A 639 25.62 -29.03 17.38
C TRP A 639 25.59 -28.40 18.77
N PHE A 640 26.40 -27.35 18.94
CA PHE A 640 26.37 -26.47 20.12
C PHE A 640 27.06 -25.16 19.84
N TRP A 641 26.73 -24.14 20.62
CA TRP A 641 27.41 -22.87 20.60
C TRP A 641 28.47 -22.78 21.68
N THR A 642 29.63 -22.21 21.38
CA THR A 642 30.67 -21.89 22.36
C THR A 642 31.51 -20.69 21.96
N GLY A 643 32.04 -20.02 22.99
CA GLY A 643 32.94 -18.87 22.82
C GLY A 643 33.64 -18.51 24.13
N LEU A 644 34.65 -17.68 24.03
CA LEU A 644 35.40 -17.20 25.19
C LEU A 644 34.54 -16.25 26.04
N PHE A 645 34.65 -16.39 27.36
CA PHE A 645 34.05 -15.41 28.24
C PHE A 645 34.89 -14.14 28.30
N ASN A 646 34.32 -12.98 27.98
CA ASN A 646 34.94 -11.66 28.05
C ASN A 646 36.29 -11.61 27.28
N LYS A 647 37.39 -11.30 27.95
CA LYS A 647 38.76 -11.17 27.36
C LYS A 647 39.66 -12.37 27.65
N ASP A 648 39.11 -13.50 28.11
CA ASP A 648 39.84 -14.73 28.37
C ASP A 648 40.47 -15.27 27.05
N LYS A 649 41.59 -15.96 27.11
CA LYS A 649 42.33 -16.44 25.94
C LYS A 649 42.96 -17.83 26.21
N GLY A 650 43.25 -18.56 25.13
CA GLY A 650 44.03 -19.79 25.16
C GLY A 650 43.29 -20.93 25.87
N VAL A 651 41.99 -21.06 25.59
CA VAL A 651 41.15 -22.14 26.09
C VAL A 651 40.98 -23.21 25.03
N ARG A 652 41.06 -24.47 25.41
CA ARG A 652 40.67 -25.61 24.59
C ARG A 652 39.46 -26.30 25.25
N LEU A 653 38.46 -26.61 24.43
CA LEU A 653 37.30 -27.39 24.82
C LEU A 653 37.44 -28.80 24.26
N HIS A 654 37.43 -29.78 25.14
CA HIS A 654 37.33 -31.19 24.79
C HIS A 654 35.87 -31.62 24.82
N VAL A 655 35.39 -32.27 23.77
CA VAL A 655 34.03 -32.79 23.66
C VAL A 655 34.11 -34.29 23.40
N SER A 656 33.46 -35.07 24.23
CA SER A 656 33.45 -36.53 24.12
C SER A 656 32.03 -37.10 24.31
N TYR A 657 31.82 -38.29 23.82
CA TYR A 657 30.58 -39.04 24.00
C TYR A 657 30.84 -40.39 24.65
N SER A 658 29.82 -40.92 25.29
CA SER A 658 29.80 -42.28 25.86
C SER A 658 28.59 -43.03 25.30
N LEU A 659 28.76 -44.34 25.01
CA LEU A 659 27.71 -45.28 24.59
C LEU A 659 27.48 -46.38 25.65
N ASP A 660 28.06 -46.26 26.84
CA ASP A 660 28.02 -47.25 27.91
C ASP A 660 27.65 -46.63 29.27
N GLY A 661 26.81 -45.61 29.24
CA GLY A 661 26.31 -44.95 30.44
C GLY A 661 27.34 -44.10 31.19
N GLY A 662 28.39 -43.63 30.51
CA GLY A 662 29.46 -42.79 31.10
C GLY A 662 30.65 -43.57 31.64
N ASN A 663 30.74 -44.91 31.42
CA ASN A 663 31.86 -45.71 31.87
C ASN A 663 33.13 -45.52 31.03
N SER A 664 32.96 -45.25 29.72
CA SER A 664 34.05 -44.87 28.83
C SER A 664 33.67 -43.71 27.91
N TRP A 665 34.69 -42.94 27.52
CA TRP A 665 34.48 -41.70 26.74
C TRP A 665 35.34 -41.71 25.48
N THR A 666 34.70 -41.39 24.35
CA THR A 666 35.33 -41.27 23.04
C THR A 666 35.31 -39.83 22.58
N PRO A 667 36.44 -39.24 22.15
CA PRO A 667 36.44 -37.86 21.62
C PRO A 667 35.55 -37.72 20.38
N VAL A 668 34.73 -36.66 20.35
CA VAL A 668 33.95 -36.27 19.16
C VAL A 668 34.86 -35.82 18.02
N ALA A 669 35.89 -35.08 18.34
CA ALA A 669 36.87 -34.56 17.43
C ALA A 669 38.18 -34.12 18.19
N GLN A 670 39.15 -33.55 17.50
CA GLN A 670 40.26 -32.89 18.16
C GLN A 670 39.76 -31.69 18.99
N ASP A 671 40.52 -31.38 20.09
CA ASP A 671 40.20 -30.28 20.99
C ASP A 671 39.94 -28.98 20.24
N ILE A 672 38.81 -28.34 20.54
CA ILE A 672 38.41 -27.08 19.91
C ILE A 672 39.22 -25.93 20.55
N ILE A 673 39.95 -25.18 19.75
CA ILE A 673 40.50 -23.89 20.19
C ILE A 673 39.37 -22.89 20.22
N VAL A 674 38.93 -22.52 21.42
CA VAL A 674 37.76 -21.62 21.60
C VAL A 674 38.18 -20.18 21.28
N GLY A 675 37.38 -19.52 20.45
CA GLY A 675 37.54 -18.13 20.01
C GLY A 675 36.29 -17.29 20.25
N THR A 676 35.88 -16.56 19.21
CA THR A 676 34.61 -15.81 19.20
C THR A 676 33.40 -16.75 19.29
N TRP A 677 32.28 -16.23 19.77
CA TRP A 677 31.01 -16.95 19.86
C TRP A 677 30.58 -17.48 18.50
N LYS A 678 30.45 -18.80 18.37
CA LYS A 678 29.99 -19.44 17.11
C LYS A 678 29.47 -20.84 17.37
N ARG A 679 28.67 -21.34 16.42
CA ARG A 679 28.15 -22.70 16.40
C ARG A 679 29.19 -23.68 15.86
N TYR A 680 29.32 -24.82 16.52
CA TYR A 680 30.10 -25.97 16.05
C TYR A 680 29.13 -27.12 15.74
N GLY A 681 29.47 -27.92 14.71
CA GLY A 681 28.68 -29.09 14.29
C GLY A 681 29.57 -30.27 13.98
N PHE A 682 29.14 -31.48 14.33
CA PHE A 682 29.85 -32.74 14.15
C PHE A 682 28.89 -33.83 13.70
N GLU A 683 29.22 -34.52 12.64
CA GLU A 683 28.52 -35.72 12.18
C GLU A 683 29.04 -36.92 12.97
N LEU A 684 28.19 -37.60 13.72
CA LEU A 684 28.59 -38.70 14.62
C LEU A 684 28.17 -40.07 14.10
N LYS A 685 26.95 -40.19 13.55
CA LYS A 685 26.37 -41.44 13.00
C LYS A 685 26.35 -42.62 13.98
N LEU A 686 26.01 -42.35 15.25
CA LEU A 686 25.94 -43.30 16.32
C LEU A 686 24.54 -43.86 16.48
N GLN A 687 24.40 -45.20 16.57
CA GLN A 687 23.10 -45.89 16.65
C GLN A 687 22.63 -46.13 18.10
N ASP A 688 23.56 -46.23 19.02
CA ASP A 688 23.30 -46.56 20.44
C ASP A 688 22.99 -45.29 21.25
N ASP A 689 22.37 -45.47 22.39
CA ASP A 689 22.09 -44.37 23.33
C ASP A 689 23.38 -43.65 23.74
N ILE A 690 23.32 -42.34 23.87
CA ILE A 690 24.51 -41.48 23.96
C ILE A 690 24.45 -40.51 25.12
N ARG A 691 25.57 -40.31 25.80
CA ARG A 691 25.86 -39.16 26.69
C ARG A 691 26.94 -38.29 26.12
N LEU A 692 26.88 -36.99 26.44
CA LEU A 692 27.89 -35.99 26.07
C LEU A 692 28.63 -35.50 27.30
N LYS A 693 29.90 -35.16 27.10
CA LYS A 693 30.72 -34.46 28.06
C LYS A 693 31.55 -33.39 27.41
N PHE A 694 31.57 -32.23 28.05
CA PHE A 694 32.35 -31.05 27.64
C PHE A 694 33.32 -30.71 28.76
N GLU A 695 34.61 -30.57 28.45
CA GLU A 695 35.67 -30.30 29.42
C GLU A 695 36.50 -29.08 28.99
N ASN A 696 36.63 -28.08 29.86
CA ASN A 696 37.47 -26.94 29.66
C ASN A 696 38.92 -27.30 30.10
N LEU A 697 39.81 -27.57 29.13
CA LEU A 697 41.18 -28.01 29.38
C LEU A 697 42.13 -26.88 29.83
N ALA A 698 41.66 -25.68 29.99
CA ALA A 698 42.47 -24.58 30.51
C ALA A 698 42.75 -24.74 32.02
N THR A 699 43.67 -23.98 32.56
CA THR A 699 43.94 -23.93 34.01
C THR A 699 43.50 -22.60 34.60
N GLY A 700 43.07 -22.59 35.85
CA GLY A 700 42.70 -21.38 36.59
C GLY A 700 41.38 -20.76 36.16
N ASN A 701 41.32 -19.44 36.10
CA ASN A 701 40.08 -18.70 35.85
C ASN A 701 39.76 -18.46 34.38
N ARG A 702 40.34 -19.21 33.44
CA ARG A 702 40.05 -19.09 32.03
C ARG A 702 38.69 -19.74 31.72
N ARG A 703 37.73 -18.95 31.20
CA ARG A 703 36.34 -19.35 31.09
C ARG A 703 35.88 -19.39 29.65
N ILE A 704 34.90 -20.27 29.42
CA ILE A 704 34.13 -20.33 28.16
C ILE A 704 32.64 -20.35 28.50
N ASN A 705 31.85 -19.97 27.51
CA ASN A 705 30.41 -20.16 27.51
C ASN A 705 30.04 -21.30 26.54
N ILE A 706 29.01 -22.09 26.91
CA ILE A 706 28.43 -23.14 26.07
C ILE A 706 26.90 -22.95 26.13
N ASP A 707 26.25 -23.13 24.97
CA ASP A 707 24.80 -23.00 24.88
C ASP A 707 24.21 -23.79 23.72
N ASP A 708 22.87 -23.93 23.68
CA ASP A 708 22.12 -24.58 22.61
C ASP A 708 22.73 -25.91 22.15
N ILE A 709 22.81 -26.87 23.05
CA ILE A 709 23.31 -28.22 22.71
C ILE A 709 22.19 -28.98 22.04
N GLN A 710 22.40 -29.40 20.80
CA GLN A 710 21.42 -30.08 19.97
C GLN A 710 22.00 -31.40 19.46
N MET A 711 21.20 -32.47 19.52
CA MET A 711 21.49 -33.76 18.89
C MET A 711 20.30 -34.20 18.05
N SER A 712 20.52 -34.61 16.80
CA SER A 712 19.53 -35.33 16.01
C SER A 712 19.54 -36.81 16.31
N ASP A 713 18.41 -37.48 16.09
CA ASP A 713 18.35 -38.94 16.19
C ASP A 713 19.14 -39.59 15.05
N PHE A 714 19.66 -40.77 15.29
CA PHE A 714 20.27 -41.56 14.23
C PHE A 714 19.19 -42.02 13.26
N THR A 715 19.27 -41.59 12.01
CA THR A 715 18.43 -42.10 10.93
C THR A 715 19.21 -43.10 10.09
N ARG A 716 18.75 -44.35 10.05
CA ARG A 716 19.34 -45.31 9.08
C ARG A 716 19.21 -44.72 7.69
N PRO A 717 20.28 -44.73 6.87
CA PRO A 717 20.14 -44.30 5.46
C PRO A 717 19.02 -45.16 4.87
N ASN A 718 17.94 -44.54 4.46
CA ASN A 718 16.87 -45.22 3.77
C ASN A 718 17.48 -45.86 2.51
N GLN A 719 17.57 -47.19 2.50
CA GLN A 719 17.62 -47.92 1.24
C GLN A 719 16.35 -47.50 0.51
N ILE A 720 16.49 -46.81 -0.60
CA ILE A 720 15.39 -46.51 -1.52
C ILE A 720 14.83 -47.88 -1.90
N HIS A 721 13.80 -48.32 -1.20
CA HIS A 721 13.01 -49.46 -1.62
C HIS A 721 12.20 -48.94 -2.83
N ASN A 722 12.49 -49.44 -4.00
CA ASN A 722 11.66 -49.31 -5.18
C ASN A 722 10.25 -49.82 -4.87
N LEU A 723 9.41 -48.98 -4.29
CA LEU A 723 7.96 -49.16 -4.26
C LEU A 723 7.37 -48.77 -5.62
N LEU A 724 7.83 -49.45 -6.65
CA LEU A 724 7.13 -49.60 -7.92
C LEU A 724 6.32 -50.91 -7.80
N THR A 725 5.08 -50.80 -7.35
CA THR A 725 4.13 -51.91 -7.57
C THR A 725 3.75 -51.90 -9.02
N GLU A 726 3.77 -53.06 -9.67
CA GLU A 726 3.56 -53.29 -11.12
C GLU A 726 2.19 -52.80 -11.67
N ALA A 727 1.30 -52.29 -10.84
CA ALA A 727 -0.05 -51.86 -11.20
C ALA A 727 -0.15 -50.44 -11.78
N ASP A 728 0.86 -49.57 -11.65
CA ASP A 728 0.81 -48.13 -12.04
C ASP A 728 1.70 -47.78 -13.27
N GLY A 729 2.21 -48.76 -13.99
CA GLY A 729 3.20 -48.57 -15.04
C GLY A 729 2.77 -47.71 -16.27
N GLU A 730 1.49 -47.48 -16.47
CA GLU A 730 0.97 -46.81 -17.68
C GLU A 730 0.58 -45.35 -17.50
N LYS A 731 0.48 -44.85 -16.26
CA LYS A 731 0.16 -43.42 -16.04
C LYS A 731 1.36 -42.52 -16.30
N ALA A 732 1.17 -41.53 -17.17
CA ALA A 732 2.20 -40.52 -17.41
C ALA A 732 2.39 -39.59 -16.19
N VAL A 733 3.62 -39.55 -15.69
CA VAL A 733 4.03 -38.65 -14.62
C VAL A 733 4.93 -37.55 -15.17
N ARG A 734 4.99 -36.43 -14.44
CA ARG A 734 5.88 -35.30 -14.74
C ARG A 734 7.09 -35.37 -13.79
N VAL A 735 8.28 -35.21 -14.34
CA VAL A 735 9.55 -35.23 -13.63
C VAL A 735 10.08 -33.80 -13.53
N TYR A 736 10.35 -33.33 -12.36
CA TYR A 736 10.88 -31.99 -12.10
C TYR A 736 12.24 -32.06 -11.43
N THR A 737 13.08 -31.03 -11.63
CA THR A 737 14.23 -30.80 -10.76
C THR A 737 13.75 -30.35 -9.36
N PRO A 738 14.60 -30.41 -8.32
CA PRO A 738 14.27 -29.82 -7.00
C PRO A 738 13.89 -28.34 -7.04
N GLY A 739 14.36 -27.61 -8.05
CA GLY A 739 14.00 -26.21 -8.30
C GLY A 739 12.71 -26.02 -9.13
N GLY A 740 11.89 -27.07 -9.31
CA GLY A 740 10.57 -26.97 -9.97
C GLY A 740 10.57 -27.01 -11.49
N VAL A 741 11.73 -27.14 -12.16
CA VAL A 741 11.80 -27.17 -13.63
C VAL A 741 11.35 -28.54 -14.16
N LEU A 742 10.36 -28.57 -15.06
CA LEU A 742 9.89 -29.78 -15.72
C LEU A 742 10.98 -30.34 -16.64
N VAL A 743 11.47 -31.53 -16.34
CA VAL A 743 12.53 -32.23 -17.11
C VAL A 743 11.94 -33.18 -18.14
N ARG A 744 10.86 -33.87 -17.78
CA ARG A 744 10.25 -34.92 -18.64
C ARG A 744 8.79 -35.18 -18.24
N LYS A 745 7.99 -35.58 -19.23
CA LYS A 745 6.68 -36.21 -19.05
C LYS A 745 6.72 -37.56 -19.76
N ALA A 746 6.59 -38.64 -19.01
CA ALA A 746 6.68 -40.00 -19.53
C ALA A 746 5.86 -40.95 -18.64
N PRO A 747 5.52 -42.18 -19.12
CA PRO A 747 4.99 -43.21 -18.25
C PRO A 747 5.89 -43.44 -17.06
N ARG A 748 5.31 -43.73 -15.91
CA ARG A 748 6.04 -43.85 -14.63
C ARG A 748 7.21 -44.83 -14.68
N SER A 749 7.07 -45.94 -15.43
CA SER A 749 8.11 -46.91 -15.66
C SER A 749 9.33 -46.41 -16.46
N GLU A 750 9.18 -45.29 -17.18
CA GLU A 750 10.21 -44.70 -18.02
C GLU A 750 10.67 -43.30 -17.57
N ALA A 751 9.97 -42.73 -16.57
CA ALA A 751 10.12 -41.34 -16.16
C ALA A 751 11.55 -40.96 -15.78
N LEU A 752 12.30 -41.84 -15.13
CA LEU A 752 13.67 -41.61 -14.69
C LEU A 752 14.75 -42.25 -15.54
N LYS A 753 14.38 -43.05 -16.56
CA LYS A 753 15.37 -43.73 -17.41
C LYS A 753 16.23 -42.73 -18.21
N GLY A 754 17.56 -42.83 -18.07
CA GLY A 754 18.54 -42.02 -18.81
C GLY A 754 18.64 -40.55 -18.36
N LEU A 755 18.04 -40.17 -17.25
CA LEU A 755 18.33 -38.89 -16.59
C LEU A 755 19.70 -38.96 -15.89
N ARG A 756 20.39 -37.83 -15.81
CA ARG A 756 21.67 -37.73 -15.07
C ARG A 756 21.42 -38.03 -13.58
N HIS A 757 22.43 -38.60 -12.91
CA HIS A 757 22.35 -38.81 -11.47
C HIS A 757 21.99 -37.49 -10.76
N GLY A 758 20.91 -37.49 -9.94
CA GLY A 758 20.41 -36.35 -9.24
C GLY A 758 19.07 -36.64 -8.56
N THR A 759 18.61 -35.72 -7.72
CA THR A 759 17.30 -35.75 -7.10
C THR A 759 16.26 -35.21 -8.06
N TYR A 760 15.10 -35.85 -8.19
CA TYR A 760 13.99 -35.42 -9.04
C TYR A 760 12.66 -35.60 -8.30
N ILE A 761 11.72 -34.71 -8.56
CA ILE A 761 10.36 -34.76 -8.04
C ILE A 761 9.46 -35.38 -9.11
N LEU A 762 8.70 -36.41 -8.76
CA LEU A 762 7.68 -37.04 -9.61
C LEU A 762 6.29 -36.55 -9.16
N LYS A 763 5.54 -35.92 -10.08
CA LYS A 763 4.14 -35.51 -9.85
C LYS A 763 3.21 -36.15 -10.87
#